data_aad7aab11143dffa7fc62ddc25d1006f
#
_entry.id   aad7aab11143dffa7fc62ddc25d1006f
#
_cell.length_a   1.000
_cell.length_b   1.000
_cell.length_c   1.000
_cell.angle_alpha   90.00
_cell.angle_beta   90.00
_cell.angle_gamma   90.00
#
_symmetry.space_group_name_H-M   'P 1'
#
loop_
_entity.id
_entity.type
_entity.pdbx_description
1 polymer ?
#
loop_
_entity_poly.entity_id
_entity_poly.type
_entity_poly.pdbx_seq_one_letter_code
_entity_poly.pdbx_strand_id
1 'polypeptide(L)'
;MSFNNYGRPPLRSTVDVQLQTAFSDGNWNAVIRLADKRAKSLKDPYYDAIKICAESQLDGAAEKCSVLTAIDELVRQKTVPDIDTLELYEWAAWDFIGGEIEYADTLGPLRVRWAKANPKSPVAIQCLRSCLEYWDLVSAQQISTALDRAYVNSGDRRHMFWSITLTFLLSISPQCSESSRKVYSLLVLKQLERAAEVTENATKTDVKDRGLQTEEEVCLYYRVLLANGSKADFIKRVQCPKLGALALLEKGHKLLFWESLKSLETWGEWDLIYDLCRRALRMGVDGVTTPFFVCDWLVWKRFITAAGKSATPESALEEVQAILKQYFAIDTKTAAMYKKNLSLALLETTFQLAGGSQTSDDGPKGMTPRVIQIGLFLQKYFDKLSAFEDVKGYVADLSFEEAKTLMEEVLPNLLDGKSDKPKQFTLKAFVSKLRYLLTTCPQTLSRHPSVVDGKEQSDPYQCRFCSQLTSLPCRHCLKDIVTEAASTYKQISNDKQLIAAIPSLDKDPRLDLAMVIGTAILKLAGLRTKDHSLTRLPMRGVDAGLLLQATLVLDTQLKETPRENGLRLLLVQLHLLLGSASIAYQLWIPMDVKRTIQDALSPLFFDRISTLSPGLFHGSRPLMEPLRVYYRHTLRDECPLKIWDAFQSGSYTSILGMNEYDSTLRRSCTLMMSMVEESRATRAFGGKVDVEIADQQLAWKITDDTTLVHQTDYGSFTNLESHHGPPIQDFVRLGPGLSNERSHLSFLAEQLHDLLGHKPPKDYKPSKAHESALRDRTYTLERLTQLHNSLTTFLHAPATPSLLTGPETTYFSVLSLLASALATSLSTARGDPSPKGLAPATQAVRAALAALRAEFNHAVATQASPCLAMADMHTLSCLRDTALAARHAAGFVLALHEREVARDRSGKSALHRDVVGEMKALEATAGKVLAEARAHVQRTKETLGEGGWLDRLLEVMFPGGGEGEVERAVLGVVGEDRAEAEDWAGRVLESWREGVKGWVGVRWE
;
A
#
# COMPACT_ATOMS: atom_id res chain seq x y z
N MET A 1 13.98 -13.65 -20.72
CA MET A 1 14.99 -14.60 -20.24
C MET A 1 14.41 -15.27 -19.00
N SER A 2 13.98 -16.54 -19.12
CA SER A 2 13.47 -17.31 -18.00
C SER A 2 14.61 -17.58 -17.02
N PHE A 3 14.54 -17.04 -15.82
CA PHE A 3 15.42 -17.40 -14.73
C PHE A 3 14.99 -18.77 -14.18
N ASN A 4 15.41 -19.85 -14.87
CA ASN A 4 15.33 -21.19 -14.31
C ASN A 4 16.37 -21.32 -13.19
N ASN A 5 16.01 -20.90 -11.97
CA ASN A 5 16.81 -21.18 -10.77
C ASN A 5 16.70 -22.63 -10.30
N TYR A 6 15.81 -23.44 -10.88
CA TYR A 6 15.81 -24.88 -10.71
C TYR A 6 16.68 -25.49 -11.80
N GLY A 7 17.87 -25.90 -11.40
CA GLY A 7 18.77 -26.66 -12.27
C GLY A 7 18.03 -27.85 -12.88
N ARG A 8 18.35 -28.22 -14.09
CA ARG A 8 17.81 -29.43 -14.76
C ARG A 8 17.91 -30.61 -13.80
N PRO A 9 16.86 -31.42 -13.65
CA PRO A 9 16.92 -32.58 -12.78
C PRO A 9 18.00 -33.53 -13.28
N PRO A 10 18.83 -34.08 -12.37
CA PRO A 10 19.85 -35.04 -12.77
C PRO A 10 19.19 -36.31 -13.27
N LEU A 11 19.65 -36.80 -14.41
CA LEU A 11 19.18 -38.11 -14.89
C LEU A 11 19.83 -39.24 -14.08
N ARG A 12 19.12 -40.36 -14.00
CA ARG A 12 19.66 -41.58 -13.34
C ARG A 12 21.01 -41.98 -13.93
N SER A 13 21.91 -42.48 -13.11
CA SER A 13 23.20 -43.02 -13.55
C SER A 13 23.11 -44.20 -14.52
N THR A 14 21.95 -44.83 -14.60
CA THR A 14 21.65 -45.93 -15.55
C THR A 14 21.34 -45.45 -16.96
N VAL A 15 21.11 -44.12 -17.15
CA VAL A 15 20.88 -43.55 -18.48
C VAL A 15 22.21 -43.48 -19.23
N ASP A 16 22.21 -43.82 -20.51
CA ASP A 16 23.44 -43.84 -21.33
C ASP A 16 24.02 -42.42 -21.50
N VAL A 17 25.34 -42.33 -21.64
CA VAL A 17 26.10 -41.07 -21.69
C VAL A 17 25.61 -40.18 -22.86
N GLN A 18 25.22 -40.74 -23.98
CA GLN A 18 24.76 -40.00 -25.15
C GLN A 18 23.49 -39.19 -24.83
N LEU A 19 22.51 -39.84 -24.14
CA LEU A 19 21.29 -39.18 -23.72
C LEU A 19 21.54 -38.17 -22.61
N GLN A 20 22.42 -38.53 -21.62
CA GLN A 20 22.80 -37.58 -20.56
C GLN A 20 23.47 -36.33 -21.13
N THR A 21 24.39 -36.44 -22.06
CA THR A 21 25.06 -35.32 -22.73
C THR A 21 24.06 -34.49 -23.50
N ALA A 22 23.20 -35.11 -24.31
CA ALA A 22 22.18 -34.39 -25.08
C ALA A 22 21.20 -33.60 -24.20
N PHE A 23 20.82 -34.19 -23.03
CA PHE A 23 19.96 -33.53 -22.04
C PHE A 23 20.67 -32.34 -21.36
N SER A 24 21.92 -32.53 -20.97
CA SER A 24 22.74 -31.48 -20.35
C SER A 24 23.02 -30.33 -21.32
N ASP A 25 23.27 -30.62 -22.59
CA ASP A 25 23.52 -29.60 -23.62
C ASP A 25 22.24 -28.88 -24.09
N GLY A 26 21.05 -29.36 -23.70
CA GLY A 26 19.77 -28.79 -24.15
C GLY A 26 19.44 -29.10 -25.60
N ASN A 27 19.98 -30.17 -26.18
CA ASN A 27 19.66 -30.60 -27.52
C ASN A 27 18.36 -31.41 -27.51
N TRP A 28 17.23 -30.68 -27.31
CA TRP A 28 15.93 -31.29 -27.07
C TRP A 28 15.46 -32.23 -28.16
N ASN A 29 15.72 -31.92 -29.46
CA ASN A 29 15.38 -32.80 -30.58
C ASN A 29 16.14 -34.12 -30.51
N ALA A 30 17.40 -34.09 -30.11
CA ALA A 30 18.18 -35.31 -29.92
C ALA A 30 17.68 -36.11 -28.72
N VAL A 31 17.33 -35.43 -27.62
CA VAL A 31 16.76 -36.07 -26.42
C VAL A 31 15.47 -36.79 -26.75
N ILE A 32 14.50 -36.14 -27.43
CA ILE A 32 13.22 -36.74 -27.82
C ILE A 32 13.46 -38.04 -28.61
N ARG A 33 14.32 -37.98 -29.64
CA ARG A 33 14.62 -39.14 -30.47
C ARG A 33 15.28 -40.28 -29.73
N LEU A 34 16.27 -39.98 -28.86
CA LEU A 34 16.99 -40.95 -28.08
C LEU A 34 16.12 -41.59 -26.99
N ALA A 35 15.36 -40.74 -26.27
CA ALA A 35 14.46 -41.19 -25.21
C ALA A 35 13.34 -42.08 -25.77
N ASP A 36 12.70 -41.72 -26.90
CA ASP A 36 11.69 -42.55 -27.56
C ASP A 36 12.24 -43.92 -28.00
N LYS A 37 13.47 -43.94 -28.53
CA LYS A 37 14.13 -45.22 -28.89
C LYS A 37 14.39 -46.09 -27.67
N ARG A 38 14.82 -45.50 -26.54
CA ARG A 38 15.09 -46.22 -25.28
C ARG A 38 13.80 -46.72 -24.62
N ALA A 39 12.77 -45.86 -24.55
CA ALA A 39 11.47 -46.25 -24.04
C ALA A 39 10.90 -47.50 -24.73
N LYS A 40 10.96 -47.52 -26.07
CA LYS A 40 10.52 -48.69 -26.88
C LYS A 40 11.36 -49.93 -26.65
N SER A 41 12.68 -49.79 -26.47
CA SER A 41 13.59 -50.94 -26.30
C SER A 41 13.61 -51.50 -24.89
N LEU A 42 13.57 -50.67 -23.88
CA LEU A 42 13.72 -51.04 -22.45
C LEU A 42 12.37 -51.19 -21.73
N LYS A 43 11.31 -50.66 -22.31
CA LYS A 43 9.96 -50.62 -21.71
C LYS A 43 9.96 -49.98 -20.31
N ASP A 44 10.81 -48.98 -20.08
CA ASP A 44 10.93 -48.24 -18.81
C ASP A 44 10.26 -46.86 -18.97
N PRO A 45 9.18 -46.57 -18.20
CA PRO A 45 8.45 -45.29 -18.25
C PRO A 45 9.32 -44.07 -17.95
N TYR A 46 10.47 -44.26 -17.34
CA TYR A 46 11.40 -43.18 -17.06
C TYR A 46 11.89 -42.45 -18.32
N TYR A 47 12.07 -43.19 -19.41
CA TYR A 47 12.48 -42.61 -20.67
C TYR A 47 11.33 -41.82 -21.35
N ASP A 48 10.09 -42.18 -21.10
CA ASP A 48 8.94 -41.39 -21.54
C ASP A 48 8.92 -40.04 -20.79
N ALA A 49 9.21 -40.02 -19.49
CA ALA A 49 9.32 -38.79 -18.74
C ALA A 49 10.46 -37.90 -19.26
N ILE A 50 11.63 -38.44 -19.62
CA ILE A 50 12.72 -37.67 -20.21
C ILE A 50 12.28 -37.06 -21.57
N LYS A 51 11.54 -37.80 -22.37
CA LYS A 51 10.99 -37.31 -23.62
C LYS A 51 10.02 -36.15 -23.39
N ILE A 52 9.10 -36.25 -22.46
CA ILE A 52 8.14 -35.22 -22.10
C ILE A 52 8.87 -33.94 -21.57
N CYS A 53 9.93 -34.10 -20.79
CA CYS A 53 10.80 -33.00 -20.39
C CYS A 53 11.39 -32.25 -21.59
N ALA A 54 11.83 -32.97 -22.61
CA ALA A 54 12.39 -32.34 -23.81
C ALA A 54 11.29 -31.66 -24.66
N GLU A 55 10.12 -32.25 -24.71
CA GLU A 55 8.94 -31.67 -25.44
C GLU A 55 8.47 -30.38 -24.76
N SER A 56 8.52 -30.30 -23.42
CA SER A 56 8.13 -29.08 -22.67
C SER A 56 9.01 -27.85 -23.00
N GLN A 57 10.23 -28.08 -23.52
CA GLN A 57 11.16 -27.01 -23.87
C GLN A 57 11.02 -26.52 -25.32
N LEU A 58 10.07 -27.04 -26.06
CA LEU A 58 9.79 -26.65 -27.44
C LEU A 58 8.52 -25.79 -27.53
N ASP A 59 8.55 -24.75 -28.36
CA ASP A 59 7.45 -23.79 -28.47
C ASP A 59 6.25 -24.29 -29.29
N GLY A 60 6.29 -25.51 -29.81
CA GLY A 60 5.25 -26.09 -30.66
C GLY A 60 3.96 -26.40 -29.91
N ALA A 61 2.80 -26.06 -30.45
CA ALA A 61 1.50 -26.34 -29.82
C ALA A 61 1.23 -27.87 -29.67
N ALA A 62 1.77 -28.70 -30.55
CA ALA A 62 1.63 -30.15 -30.48
C ALA A 62 2.43 -30.72 -29.30
N GLU A 63 3.63 -30.22 -29.10
CA GLU A 63 4.52 -30.61 -28.00
C GLU A 63 3.92 -30.19 -26.64
N LYS A 64 3.37 -28.98 -26.54
CA LYS A 64 2.66 -28.51 -25.33
C LYS A 64 1.44 -29.39 -25.03
N CYS A 65 0.61 -29.72 -26.00
CA CYS A 65 -0.50 -30.65 -25.82
C CYS A 65 -0.04 -32.05 -25.37
N SER A 66 1.10 -32.53 -25.86
CA SER A 66 1.68 -33.82 -25.49
C SER A 66 2.04 -33.82 -23.98
N VAL A 67 2.65 -32.75 -23.48
CA VAL A 67 3.01 -32.60 -22.05
C VAL A 67 1.76 -32.64 -21.18
N LEU A 68 0.76 -31.83 -21.47
CA LEU A 68 -0.49 -31.76 -20.72
C LEU A 68 -1.21 -33.13 -20.69
N THR A 69 -1.28 -33.79 -21.84
CA THR A 69 -1.90 -35.13 -21.96
C THR A 69 -1.14 -36.18 -21.14
N ALA A 70 0.19 -36.14 -21.14
CA ALA A 70 1.02 -37.09 -20.40
C ALA A 70 0.87 -36.92 -18.88
N ILE A 71 0.78 -35.69 -18.38
CA ILE A 71 0.53 -35.43 -16.97
C ILE A 71 -0.87 -35.90 -16.55
N ASP A 72 -1.88 -35.57 -17.34
CA ASP A 72 -3.26 -36.06 -17.10
C ASP A 72 -3.32 -37.60 -17.04
N GLU A 73 -2.61 -38.25 -17.90
CA GLU A 73 -2.55 -39.73 -17.94
C GLU A 73 -1.85 -40.30 -16.71
N LEU A 74 -0.73 -39.68 -16.27
CA LEU A 74 -0.01 -40.03 -15.04
C LEU A 74 -0.91 -39.89 -13.81
N VAL A 75 -1.70 -38.82 -13.72
CA VAL A 75 -2.66 -38.59 -12.61
C VAL A 75 -3.75 -39.64 -12.59
N ARG A 76 -4.27 -40.05 -13.73
CA ARG A 76 -5.32 -41.10 -13.87
C ARG A 76 -4.81 -42.49 -13.50
N GLN A 77 -3.53 -42.75 -13.70
CA GLN A 77 -2.91 -44.01 -13.29
C GLN A 77 -2.90 -44.10 -11.76
N LYS A 78 -3.44 -45.19 -11.19
CA LYS A 78 -3.45 -45.37 -9.73
C LYS A 78 -2.12 -45.93 -9.18
N THR A 79 -1.12 -46.10 -10.00
CA THR A 79 0.24 -46.57 -9.62
C THR A 79 0.99 -45.44 -8.92
N VAL A 80 1.86 -45.79 -7.97
CA VAL A 80 2.81 -44.87 -7.35
C VAL A 80 3.99 -44.70 -8.30
N PRO A 81 4.20 -43.52 -8.90
CA PRO A 81 5.39 -43.27 -9.73
C PRO A 81 6.65 -43.32 -8.84
N ASP A 82 7.78 -43.65 -9.41
CA ASP A 82 9.03 -43.43 -8.71
C ASP A 82 9.38 -41.93 -8.64
N ILE A 83 10.22 -41.56 -7.67
CA ILE A 83 10.45 -40.14 -7.38
C ILE A 83 11.20 -39.42 -8.50
N ASP A 84 12.17 -40.10 -9.16
CA ASP A 84 12.97 -39.50 -10.22
C ASP A 84 12.09 -39.20 -11.45
N THR A 85 11.14 -40.08 -11.75
CA THR A 85 10.14 -39.87 -12.81
C THR A 85 9.21 -38.70 -12.46
N LEU A 86 8.79 -38.61 -11.19
CA LEU A 86 7.92 -37.54 -10.75
C LEU A 86 8.62 -36.16 -10.82
N GLU A 87 9.90 -36.09 -10.46
CA GLU A 87 10.69 -34.85 -10.59
C GLU A 87 10.84 -34.39 -12.05
N LEU A 88 10.99 -35.32 -12.99
CA LEU A 88 11.00 -35.03 -14.41
C LEU A 88 9.65 -34.43 -14.88
N TYR A 89 8.54 -35.03 -14.49
CA TYR A 89 7.23 -34.52 -14.83
C TYR A 89 6.95 -33.16 -14.19
N GLU A 90 7.37 -32.93 -12.96
CA GLU A 90 7.23 -31.64 -12.28
C GLU A 90 8.05 -30.55 -12.98
N TRP A 91 9.28 -30.87 -13.39
CA TRP A 91 10.11 -29.97 -14.18
C TRP A 91 9.51 -29.68 -15.56
N ALA A 92 8.94 -30.68 -16.23
CA ALA A 92 8.24 -30.52 -17.50
C ALA A 92 6.98 -29.66 -17.39
N ALA A 93 6.28 -29.74 -16.24
CA ALA A 93 5.07 -28.99 -15.95
C ALA A 93 5.32 -27.54 -15.53
N TRP A 94 6.57 -27.14 -15.25
CA TRP A 94 6.91 -25.87 -14.62
C TRP A 94 6.23 -24.65 -15.22
N ASP A 95 6.24 -24.50 -16.54
CA ASP A 95 5.67 -23.36 -17.25
C ASP A 95 4.13 -23.43 -17.38
N PHE A 96 3.52 -24.56 -17.03
CA PHE A 96 2.07 -24.77 -17.09
C PHE A 96 1.40 -24.66 -15.73
N ILE A 97 2.18 -24.74 -14.64
CA ILE A 97 1.63 -24.68 -13.27
C ILE A 97 1.13 -23.26 -12.96
N GLY A 98 -0.12 -23.18 -12.50
CA GLY A 98 -0.81 -21.90 -12.25
C GLY A 98 -1.60 -21.37 -13.46
N GLY A 99 -1.45 -22.02 -14.63
CA GLY A 99 -2.21 -21.80 -15.84
C GLY A 99 -3.06 -23.00 -16.20
N GLU A 100 -2.55 -23.82 -17.11
CA GLU A 100 -3.23 -25.03 -17.62
C GLU A 100 -3.22 -26.17 -16.60
N ILE A 101 -2.28 -26.17 -15.65
CA ILE A 101 -2.12 -27.19 -14.62
C ILE A 101 -2.29 -26.59 -13.24
N GLU A 102 -3.27 -27.07 -12.49
CA GLU A 102 -3.38 -26.86 -11.04
C GLU A 102 -2.58 -27.93 -10.30
N TYR A 103 -1.54 -27.51 -9.56
CA TYR A 103 -0.66 -28.44 -8.86
C TYR A 103 -1.40 -29.32 -7.84
N ALA A 104 -2.36 -28.74 -7.13
CA ALA A 104 -3.18 -29.41 -6.13
C ALA A 104 -4.05 -30.53 -6.71
N ASP A 105 -4.41 -30.47 -7.98
CA ASP A 105 -5.26 -31.46 -8.64
C ASP A 105 -4.44 -32.51 -9.43
N THR A 106 -3.14 -32.27 -9.63
CA THR A 106 -2.28 -33.07 -10.50
C THR A 106 -1.08 -33.66 -9.76
N LEU A 107 -0.01 -32.90 -9.64
CA LEU A 107 1.29 -33.36 -9.11
C LEU A 107 1.27 -33.53 -7.58
N GLY A 108 0.56 -32.70 -6.87
CA GLY A 108 0.41 -32.80 -5.42
C GLY A 108 -0.14 -34.16 -4.96
N PRO A 109 -1.27 -34.66 -5.52
CA PRO A 109 -1.76 -36.00 -5.23
C PRO A 109 -0.78 -37.14 -5.52
N LEU A 110 0.09 -36.99 -6.51
CA LEU A 110 1.16 -37.97 -6.81
C LEU A 110 2.22 -37.99 -5.70
N ARG A 111 2.64 -36.80 -5.25
CA ARG A 111 3.55 -36.63 -4.09
C ARG A 111 2.95 -37.26 -2.82
N VAL A 112 1.66 -37.07 -2.60
CA VAL A 112 0.93 -37.70 -1.46
C VAL A 112 0.96 -39.22 -1.56
N ARG A 113 0.70 -39.79 -2.75
CA ARG A 113 0.73 -41.27 -2.93
C ARG A 113 2.11 -41.82 -2.61
N TRP A 114 3.17 -41.18 -3.12
CA TRP A 114 4.54 -41.61 -2.88
C TRP A 114 4.91 -41.49 -1.39
N ALA A 115 4.64 -40.37 -0.74
CA ALA A 115 4.95 -40.14 0.66
C ALA A 115 4.18 -41.09 1.60
N LYS A 116 2.90 -41.41 1.33
CA LYS A 116 2.14 -42.36 2.09
C LYS A 116 2.67 -43.79 1.96
N ALA A 117 3.21 -44.16 0.79
CA ALA A 117 3.84 -45.45 0.58
C ALA A 117 5.21 -45.55 1.27
N ASN A 118 5.95 -44.44 1.40
CA ASN A 118 7.31 -44.35 1.90
C ASN A 118 7.49 -43.28 3.02
N PRO A 119 6.68 -43.30 4.11
CA PRO A 119 6.62 -42.16 5.05
C PRO A 119 7.87 -42.03 5.92
N LYS A 120 8.73 -43.06 6.00
CA LYS A 120 10.01 -43.02 6.72
C LYS A 120 11.20 -42.62 5.86
N SER A 121 11.00 -42.44 4.56
CA SER A 121 12.05 -41.99 3.67
C SER A 121 12.32 -40.50 3.87
N PRO A 122 13.58 -40.00 3.86
CA PRO A 122 13.89 -38.58 3.87
C PRO A 122 13.22 -37.80 2.70
N VAL A 123 12.99 -38.49 1.58
CA VAL A 123 12.36 -37.92 0.39
C VAL A 123 10.88 -37.58 0.64
N ALA A 124 10.20 -38.18 1.63
CA ALA A 124 8.85 -37.82 2.02
C ALA A 124 8.78 -36.36 2.55
N ILE A 125 9.84 -35.89 3.20
CA ILE A 125 10.00 -34.52 3.65
C ILE A 125 10.20 -33.60 2.44
N GLN A 126 10.92 -34.04 1.41
CA GLN A 126 11.06 -33.28 0.16
C GLN A 126 9.72 -33.16 -0.58
N CYS A 127 8.93 -34.24 -0.60
CA CYS A 127 7.56 -34.18 -1.15
C CYS A 127 6.69 -33.14 -0.42
N LEU A 128 6.82 -33.05 0.91
CA LEU A 128 6.12 -32.01 1.69
C LEU A 128 6.60 -30.62 1.29
N ARG A 129 7.91 -30.42 1.15
CA ARG A 129 8.49 -29.15 0.72
C ARG A 129 8.00 -28.74 -0.65
N SER A 130 7.99 -29.62 -1.65
CA SER A 130 7.47 -29.35 -3.00
C SER A 130 5.99 -28.91 -2.94
N CYS A 131 5.14 -29.57 -2.15
CA CYS A 131 3.75 -29.14 -1.99
C CYS A 131 3.64 -27.73 -1.38
N LEU A 132 4.53 -27.35 -0.46
CA LEU A 132 4.55 -26.00 0.12
C LEU A 132 5.08 -24.96 -0.85
N GLU A 133 6.03 -25.29 -1.73
CA GLU A 133 6.54 -24.39 -2.78
C GLU A 133 5.44 -23.94 -3.74
N TYR A 134 4.49 -24.84 -4.03
CA TYR A 134 3.30 -24.54 -4.86
C TYR A 134 2.05 -24.19 -4.03
N TRP A 135 2.19 -24.04 -2.73
CA TRP A 135 1.11 -23.71 -1.80
C TRP A 135 -0.09 -24.67 -1.85
N ASP A 136 0.18 -25.95 -2.15
CA ASP A 136 -0.82 -27.02 -2.07
C ASP A 136 -0.97 -27.50 -0.63
N LEU A 137 -1.81 -26.82 0.13
CA LEU A 137 -2.07 -27.14 1.54
C LEU A 137 -2.80 -28.46 1.73
N VAL A 138 -3.60 -28.90 0.75
CA VAL A 138 -4.34 -30.16 0.81
C VAL A 138 -3.37 -31.34 0.80
N SER A 139 -2.45 -31.37 -0.15
CA SER A 139 -1.43 -32.40 -0.25
C SER A 139 -0.41 -32.32 0.90
N ALA A 140 0.02 -31.11 1.25
CA ALA A 140 0.94 -30.87 2.37
C ALA A 140 0.38 -31.41 3.70
N GLN A 141 -0.91 -31.15 4.00
CA GLN A 141 -1.58 -31.66 5.20
C GLN A 141 -1.62 -33.19 5.21
N GLN A 142 -1.92 -33.83 4.09
CA GLN A 142 -1.97 -35.29 4.01
C GLN A 142 -0.58 -35.93 4.21
N ILE A 143 0.48 -35.32 3.63
CA ILE A 143 1.86 -35.80 3.80
C ILE A 143 2.30 -35.64 5.26
N SER A 144 2.09 -34.44 5.85
CA SER A 144 2.46 -34.16 7.24
C SER A 144 1.76 -35.10 8.23
N THR A 145 0.49 -35.44 7.98
CA THR A 145 -0.25 -36.42 8.78
C THR A 145 0.32 -37.83 8.65
N ALA A 146 0.77 -38.22 7.46
CA ALA A 146 1.45 -39.51 7.26
C ALA A 146 2.80 -39.56 7.97
N LEU A 147 3.56 -38.46 7.95
CA LEU A 147 4.81 -38.30 8.71
C LEU A 147 4.57 -38.43 10.24
N ASP A 148 3.60 -37.68 10.80
CA ASP A 148 3.30 -37.74 12.23
C ASP A 148 2.96 -39.18 12.67
N ARG A 149 2.13 -39.88 11.89
CA ARG A 149 1.78 -41.31 12.20
C ARG A 149 3.00 -42.23 12.15
N ALA A 150 3.90 -42.00 11.18
CA ALA A 150 5.08 -42.87 11.04
C ALA A 150 6.14 -42.65 12.14
N TYR A 151 6.17 -41.43 12.71
CA TYR A 151 7.14 -41.03 13.72
C TYR A 151 6.58 -40.89 15.15
N VAL A 152 5.35 -41.34 15.40
CA VAL A 152 4.70 -41.24 16.74
C VAL A 152 5.58 -41.76 17.87
N ASN A 153 6.32 -42.87 17.63
CA ASN A 153 7.15 -43.54 18.65
C ASN A 153 8.62 -43.07 18.65
N SER A 154 9.00 -42.15 17.82
CA SER A 154 10.41 -41.69 17.68
C SER A 154 10.84 -40.66 18.73
N GLY A 155 9.90 -40.10 19.48
CA GLY A 155 10.15 -38.95 20.36
C GLY A 155 10.33 -37.61 19.62
N ASP A 156 10.32 -37.59 18.29
CA ASP A 156 10.39 -36.37 17.49
C ASP A 156 8.99 -35.76 17.36
N ARG A 157 8.80 -34.60 18.00
CA ARG A 157 7.52 -33.91 18.06
C ARG A 157 7.29 -32.99 16.84
N ARG A 158 8.32 -32.72 16.00
CA ARG A 158 8.23 -31.79 14.86
C ARG A 158 7.10 -32.17 13.92
N HIS A 159 7.00 -33.45 13.56
CA HIS A 159 5.97 -33.94 12.63
C HIS A 159 4.55 -33.77 13.16
N MET A 160 4.33 -33.85 14.50
CA MET A 160 3.06 -33.53 15.12
C MET A 160 2.68 -32.07 14.92
N PHE A 161 3.59 -31.17 15.25
CA PHE A 161 3.32 -29.73 15.11
C PHE A 161 3.23 -29.29 13.65
N TRP A 162 3.98 -29.92 12.73
CA TRP A 162 3.81 -29.68 11.29
C TRP A 162 2.41 -30.10 10.83
N SER A 163 1.92 -31.28 11.25
CA SER A 163 0.58 -31.76 10.93
C SER A 163 -0.50 -30.85 11.52
N ILE A 164 -0.35 -30.41 12.77
CA ILE A 164 -1.27 -29.46 13.43
C ILE A 164 -1.30 -28.14 12.68
N THR A 165 -0.13 -27.54 12.39
CA THR A 165 -0.02 -26.24 11.73
C THR A 165 -0.60 -26.29 10.32
N LEU A 166 -0.29 -27.32 9.52
CA LEU A 166 -0.83 -27.45 8.17
C LEU A 166 -2.33 -27.76 8.17
N THR A 167 -2.84 -28.51 9.15
CA THR A 167 -4.29 -28.70 9.29
C THR A 167 -4.99 -27.39 9.68
N PHE A 168 -4.36 -26.56 10.52
CA PHE A 168 -4.87 -25.24 10.85
C PHE A 168 -4.86 -24.31 9.62
N LEU A 169 -3.74 -24.18 8.92
CA LEU A 169 -3.63 -23.37 7.70
C LEU A 169 -4.67 -23.80 6.65
N LEU A 170 -4.81 -25.12 6.44
CA LEU A 170 -5.82 -25.62 5.53
C LEU A 170 -7.23 -25.25 5.98
N SER A 171 -7.54 -25.33 7.29
CA SER A 171 -8.88 -25.00 7.81
C SER A 171 -9.30 -23.56 7.58
N ILE A 172 -8.35 -22.63 7.52
CA ILE A 172 -8.61 -21.19 7.25
C ILE A 172 -8.43 -20.83 5.77
N SER A 173 -7.92 -21.74 4.93
CA SER A 173 -7.68 -21.53 3.51
C SER A 173 -8.96 -21.71 2.66
N PRO A 174 -9.09 -20.98 1.53
CA PRO A 174 -10.11 -21.27 0.54
C PRO A 174 -9.98 -22.65 -0.12
N GLN A 175 -8.82 -23.31 -0.06
CA GLN A 175 -8.62 -24.68 -0.56
C GLN A 175 -9.38 -25.73 0.25
N CYS A 176 -9.83 -25.39 1.45
CA CYS A 176 -10.60 -26.32 2.30
C CYS A 176 -12.07 -26.30 1.93
N SER A 177 -12.64 -27.49 1.66
CA SER A 177 -14.09 -27.61 1.49
C SER A 177 -14.84 -27.18 2.76
N GLU A 178 -16.00 -26.59 2.64
CA GLU A 178 -16.78 -26.10 3.76
C GLU A 178 -17.14 -27.22 4.77
N SER A 179 -17.42 -28.42 4.28
CA SER A 179 -17.68 -29.60 5.10
C SER A 179 -16.46 -30.05 5.92
N SER A 180 -15.26 -29.96 5.34
CA SER A 180 -14.02 -30.35 6.02
C SER A 180 -13.51 -29.31 7.00
N ARG A 181 -13.81 -28.03 6.74
CA ARG A 181 -13.32 -26.89 7.55
C ARG A 181 -13.69 -27.03 9.03
N LYS A 182 -14.95 -27.32 9.33
CA LYS A 182 -15.44 -27.54 10.72
C LYS A 182 -14.72 -28.68 11.39
N VAL A 183 -14.52 -29.79 10.65
CA VAL A 183 -13.83 -30.97 11.18
C VAL A 183 -12.37 -30.69 11.50
N TYR A 184 -11.66 -30.04 10.59
CA TYR A 184 -10.25 -29.67 10.79
C TYR A 184 -10.06 -28.64 11.89
N SER A 185 -10.91 -27.63 11.98
CA SER A 185 -10.88 -26.62 13.05
C SER A 185 -11.04 -27.27 14.43
N LEU A 186 -12.01 -28.17 14.57
CA LEU A 186 -12.22 -28.89 15.84
C LEU A 186 -11.07 -29.87 16.14
N LEU A 187 -10.54 -30.55 15.12
CA LEU A 187 -9.43 -31.50 15.28
C LEU A 187 -8.19 -30.81 15.82
N VAL A 188 -7.80 -29.71 15.21
CA VAL A 188 -6.61 -28.94 15.62
C VAL A 188 -6.74 -28.41 17.03
N LEU A 189 -7.90 -27.83 17.38
CA LEU A 189 -8.17 -27.34 18.72
C LEU A 189 -8.04 -28.49 19.76
N LYS A 190 -8.67 -29.63 19.53
CA LYS A 190 -8.61 -30.79 20.45
C LYS A 190 -7.20 -31.39 20.55
N GLN A 191 -6.41 -31.38 19.49
CA GLN A 191 -5.01 -31.84 19.55
C GLN A 191 -4.16 -30.94 20.44
N LEU A 192 -4.33 -29.62 20.32
CA LEU A 192 -3.60 -28.64 21.12
C LEU A 192 -4.07 -28.57 22.56
N GLU A 193 -5.40 -28.71 22.83
CA GLU A 193 -5.92 -28.84 24.18
C GLU A 193 -5.30 -30.05 24.91
N ARG A 194 -5.26 -31.23 24.24
CA ARG A 194 -4.60 -32.42 24.79
C ARG A 194 -3.10 -32.19 25.04
N ALA A 195 -2.40 -31.54 24.13
CA ALA A 195 -0.99 -31.21 24.33
C ALA A 195 -0.79 -30.23 25.51
N ALA A 196 -1.71 -29.30 25.73
CA ALA A 196 -1.71 -28.40 26.87
C ALA A 196 -1.95 -29.14 28.19
N GLU A 197 -2.92 -30.06 28.23
CA GLU A 197 -3.22 -30.90 29.39
C GLU A 197 -2.00 -31.76 29.78
N VAL A 198 -1.29 -32.35 28.81
CA VAL A 198 -0.05 -33.08 29.09
C VAL A 198 0.97 -32.20 29.80
N THR A 199 1.16 -30.95 29.35
CA THR A 199 2.10 -30.01 29.96
C THR A 199 1.64 -29.55 31.35
N GLU A 200 0.35 -29.32 31.55
CA GLU A 200 -0.21 -28.92 32.84
C GLU A 200 -0.08 -30.00 33.91
N ASN A 201 -0.30 -31.27 33.53
CA ASN A 201 -0.25 -32.41 34.41
C ASN A 201 1.17 -32.96 34.63
N ALA A 202 2.15 -32.59 33.79
CA ALA A 202 3.52 -33.03 33.92
C ALA A 202 4.18 -32.50 35.19
N THR A 203 4.71 -33.42 36.00
CA THR A 203 5.51 -33.14 37.21
C THR A 203 7.00 -32.92 36.88
N LYS A 204 7.49 -33.51 35.78
CA LYS A 204 8.80 -33.27 35.15
C LYS A 204 8.62 -33.25 33.64
N THR A 205 9.28 -32.31 32.97
CA THR A 205 9.33 -32.24 31.52
C THR A 205 10.19 -33.37 30.95
N ASP A 206 9.58 -34.44 30.47
CA ASP A 206 10.27 -35.44 29.67
C ASP A 206 10.25 -34.93 28.20
N VAL A 207 11.40 -34.91 27.54
CA VAL A 207 11.56 -34.45 26.15
C VAL A 207 10.71 -35.26 25.17
N LYS A 208 10.29 -36.48 25.59
CA LYS A 208 9.45 -37.39 24.77
C LYS A 208 7.96 -37.07 24.85
N ASP A 209 7.53 -36.22 25.78
CA ASP A 209 6.11 -35.94 25.95
C ASP A 209 5.57 -35.11 24.80
N ARG A 210 4.40 -35.44 24.30
CA ARG A 210 3.68 -34.70 23.23
C ARG A 210 2.97 -33.45 23.76
N GLY A 211 3.51 -32.82 24.81
CA GLY A 211 3.03 -31.57 25.39
C GLY A 211 3.62 -30.33 24.71
N LEU A 212 3.08 -29.16 25.10
CA LEU A 212 3.60 -27.84 24.68
C LEU A 212 4.88 -27.54 25.50
N GLN A 213 6.00 -27.27 24.83
CA GLN A 213 7.29 -27.04 25.49
C GLN A 213 7.94 -25.69 25.15
N THR A 214 7.66 -25.12 23.98
CA THR A 214 8.24 -23.85 23.51
C THR A 214 7.20 -22.73 23.52
N GLU A 215 7.67 -21.47 23.57
CA GLU A 215 6.79 -20.30 23.43
C GLU A 215 6.01 -20.35 22.10
N GLU A 216 6.67 -20.74 21.00
CA GLU A 216 6.08 -20.84 19.67
C GLU A 216 4.90 -21.85 19.62
N GLU A 217 5.07 -23.00 20.27
CA GLU A 217 4.00 -24.03 20.38
C GLU A 217 2.81 -23.49 21.20
N VAL A 218 3.08 -22.74 22.27
CA VAL A 218 2.01 -22.10 23.06
C VAL A 218 1.34 -20.98 22.27
N CYS A 219 2.10 -20.14 21.56
CA CYS A 219 1.54 -19.11 20.69
C CYS A 219 0.68 -19.69 19.58
N LEU A 220 1.10 -20.81 18.93
CA LEU A 220 0.28 -21.53 17.96
C LEU A 220 -1.06 -21.97 18.62
N TYR A 221 -1.04 -22.50 19.83
CA TYR A 221 -2.26 -22.88 20.53
C TYR A 221 -3.18 -21.68 20.76
N TYR A 222 -2.65 -20.55 21.20
CA TYR A 222 -3.45 -19.35 21.39
C TYR A 222 -4.02 -18.79 20.07
N ARG A 223 -3.27 -18.85 18.97
CA ARG A 223 -3.78 -18.48 17.65
C ARG A 223 -4.93 -19.39 17.19
N VAL A 224 -4.80 -20.70 17.39
CA VAL A 224 -5.88 -21.65 17.09
C VAL A 224 -7.09 -21.42 18.00
N LEU A 225 -6.86 -21.14 19.28
CA LEU A 225 -7.92 -20.84 20.23
C LEU A 225 -8.68 -19.56 19.89
N LEU A 226 -7.98 -18.53 19.41
CA LEU A 226 -8.60 -17.30 18.90
C LEU A 226 -9.48 -17.55 17.67
N ALA A 227 -9.04 -18.44 16.77
CA ALA A 227 -9.76 -18.72 15.53
C ALA A 227 -10.94 -19.69 15.73
N ASN A 228 -10.80 -20.69 16.60
CA ASN A 228 -11.69 -21.85 16.66
C ASN A 228 -12.33 -22.08 18.05
N GLY A 229 -11.86 -21.37 19.10
CA GLY A 229 -12.34 -21.51 20.47
C GLY A 229 -13.32 -20.40 20.87
N SER A 230 -13.69 -20.39 22.15
CA SER A 230 -14.49 -19.32 22.73
C SER A 230 -13.64 -18.25 23.42
N LYS A 231 -14.16 -17.03 23.51
CA LYS A 231 -13.56 -15.93 24.29
C LYS A 231 -13.29 -16.37 25.77
N ALA A 232 -14.21 -17.09 26.36
CA ALA A 232 -14.10 -17.56 27.75
C ALA A 232 -12.93 -18.56 27.92
N ASP A 233 -12.74 -19.46 26.96
CA ASP A 233 -11.63 -20.41 26.97
C ASP A 233 -10.29 -19.70 26.83
N PHE A 234 -10.22 -18.68 25.97
CA PHE A 234 -9.03 -17.85 25.80
C PHE A 234 -8.68 -17.11 27.10
N ILE A 235 -9.62 -16.41 27.73
CA ILE A 235 -9.43 -15.70 28.99
C ILE A 235 -8.94 -16.65 30.09
N LYS A 236 -9.60 -17.82 30.22
CA LYS A 236 -9.19 -18.85 31.16
C LYS A 236 -7.75 -19.30 30.91
N ARG A 237 -7.36 -19.45 29.67
CA ARG A 237 -6.03 -19.91 29.28
C ARG A 237 -4.96 -18.83 29.52
N VAL A 238 -5.23 -17.56 29.26
CA VAL A 238 -4.34 -16.42 29.55
C VAL A 238 -3.96 -16.36 31.06
N GLN A 239 -4.87 -16.75 31.92
CA GLN A 239 -4.68 -16.79 33.38
C GLN A 239 -4.06 -18.10 33.90
N CYS A 240 -3.77 -19.07 33.02
CA CYS A 240 -3.23 -20.37 33.39
C CYS A 240 -1.86 -20.24 34.10
N PRO A 241 -1.65 -20.91 35.26
CA PRO A 241 -0.40 -20.78 36.02
C PRO A 241 0.84 -21.34 35.32
N LYS A 242 0.73 -22.24 34.35
CA LYS A 242 1.87 -22.85 33.65
C LYS A 242 2.03 -22.35 32.20
N LEU A 243 0.92 -22.14 31.48
CA LEU A 243 0.88 -21.82 30.08
C LEU A 243 0.26 -20.43 29.82
N GLY A 244 -0.04 -19.66 30.84
CA GLY A 244 -0.60 -18.32 30.74
C GLY A 244 0.45 -17.26 30.41
N ALA A 245 -0.03 -16.08 30.03
CA ALA A 245 0.80 -14.98 29.57
C ALA A 245 1.85 -14.54 30.61
N LEU A 246 1.48 -14.44 31.88
CA LEU A 246 2.41 -14.06 32.96
C LEU A 246 3.39 -15.19 33.28
N ALA A 247 2.95 -16.46 33.25
CA ALA A 247 3.83 -17.58 33.55
C ALA A 247 4.95 -17.75 32.49
N LEU A 248 4.66 -17.42 31.24
CA LEU A 248 5.69 -17.38 30.19
C LEU A 248 6.56 -16.13 30.31
N LEU A 249 6.00 -15.00 30.69
CA LEU A 249 6.74 -13.78 30.91
C LEU A 249 7.79 -13.95 32.03
N GLU A 250 7.47 -14.64 33.12
CA GLU A 250 8.40 -14.99 34.21
C GLU A 250 9.60 -15.82 33.71
N LYS A 251 9.39 -16.61 32.66
CA LYS A 251 10.45 -17.39 32.00
C LYS A 251 11.25 -16.59 30.98
N GLY A 252 10.93 -15.31 30.76
CA GLY A 252 11.56 -14.44 29.76
C GLY A 252 10.89 -14.45 28.39
N HIS A 253 9.77 -15.16 28.24
CA HIS A 253 9.00 -15.26 27.00
C HIS A 253 7.92 -14.19 26.96
N LYS A 254 8.06 -13.19 26.10
CA LYS A 254 7.24 -11.99 26.09
C LYS A 254 6.21 -11.91 24.96
N LEU A 255 6.37 -12.70 23.93
CA LEU A 255 5.51 -12.67 22.74
C LEU A 255 4.04 -12.93 23.09
N LEU A 256 3.77 -13.97 23.87
CA LEU A 256 2.42 -14.32 24.28
C LEU A 256 1.74 -13.23 25.10
N PHE A 257 2.51 -12.53 25.96
CA PHE A 257 1.99 -11.44 26.77
C PHE A 257 1.44 -10.30 25.87
N TRP A 258 2.21 -9.86 24.90
CA TRP A 258 1.78 -8.80 23.98
C TRP A 258 0.60 -9.23 23.08
N GLU A 259 0.64 -10.44 22.54
CA GLU A 259 -0.46 -11.00 21.75
C GLU A 259 -1.75 -11.09 22.56
N SER A 260 -1.65 -11.51 23.84
CA SER A 260 -2.79 -11.57 24.74
C SER A 260 -3.37 -10.18 25.03
N LEU A 261 -2.53 -9.18 25.33
CA LEU A 261 -2.99 -7.82 25.57
C LEU A 261 -3.73 -7.25 24.35
N LYS A 262 -3.21 -7.48 23.15
CA LYS A 262 -3.84 -7.03 21.89
C LYS A 262 -5.24 -7.65 21.71
N SER A 263 -5.37 -8.93 21.95
CA SER A 263 -6.65 -9.65 21.83
C SER A 263 -7.68 -9.18 22.86
N LEU A 264 -7.24 -9.01 24.12
CA LEU A 264 -8.08 -8.51 25.21
C LEU A 264 -8.53 -7.06 24.96
N GLU A 265 -7.67 -6.23 24.40
CA GLU A 265 -7.98 -4.83 24.01
C GLU A 265 -9.09 -4.81 22.94
N THR A 266 -9.00 -5.68 21.94
CA THR A 266 -10.02 -5.82 20.89
C THR A 266 -11.39 -6.21 21.48
N TRP A 267 -11.41 -7.00 22.53
CA TRP A 267 -12.64 -7.44 23.21
C TRP A 267 -13.10 -6.50 24.34
N GLY A 268 -12.34 -5.46 24.66
CA GLY A 268 -12.66 -4.51 25.73
C GLY A 268 -12.54 -5.08 27.13
N GLU A 269 -11.71 -6.12 27.36
CA GLU A 269 -11.47 -6.76 28.65
C GLU A 269 -10.47 -5.96 29.51
N TRP A 270 -10.84 -4.72 29.84
CA TRP A 270 -9.96 -3.75 30.48
C TRP A 270 -9.51 -4.13 31.86
N ASP A 271 -10.39 -4.74 32.68
CA ASP A 271 -10.03 -5.16 34.04
C ASP A 271 -8.95 -6.24 34.03
N LEU A 272 -9.01 -7.16 33.07
CA LEU A 272 -7.99 -8.20 32.91
C LEU A 272 -6.68 -7.61 32.38
N ILE A 273 -6.73 -6.66 31.44
CA ILE A 273 -5.55 -5.94 30.95
C ILE A 273 -4.88 -5.21 32.11
N TYR A 274 -5.67 -4.53 32.95
CA TYR A 274 -5.17 -3.82 34.14
C TYR A 274 -4.44 -4.78 35.08
N ASP A 275 -5.05 -5.91 35.46
CA ASP A 275 -4.44 -6.90 36.35
C ASP A 275 -3.15 -7.51 35.78
N LEU A 276 -3.15 -7.88 34.49
CA LEU A 276 -1.98 -8.44 33.81
C LEU A 276 -0.82 -7.43 33.77
N CYS A 277 -1.08 -6.18 33.39
CA CYS A 277 -0.05 -5.13 33.32
C CYS A 277 0.46 -4.77 34.73
N ARG A 278 -0.44 -4.66 35.72
CA ARG A 278 -0.09 -4.38 37.11
C ARG A 278 0.86 -5.45 37.66
N ARG A 279 0.51 -6.73 37.50
CA ARG A 279 1.34 -7.87 37.93
C ARG A 279 2.66 -7.90 37.20
N ALA A 280 2.66 -7.73 35.90
CA ALA A 280 3.86 -7.70 35.08
C ALA A 280 4.82 -6.57 35.53
N LEU A 281 4.32 -5.36 35.77
CA LEU A 281 5.15 -4.23 36.19
C LEU A 281 5.66 -4.38 37.65
N ARG A 282 4.89 -5.02 38.53
CA ARG A 282 5.32 -5.29 39.91
C ARG A 282 6.41 -6.36 40.03
N MET A 283 6.47 -7.32 39.11
CA MET A 283 7.50 -8.38 39.13
C MET A 283 8.94 -7.85 39.16
N GLY A 284 9.18 -6.62 38.76
CA GLY A 284 10.50 -6.04 38.74
C GLY A 284 10.86 -5.13 39.92
N VAL A 285 9.90 -4.82 40.77
CA VAL A 285 10.14 -3.95 41.94
C VAL A 285 10.86 -4.70 43.06
N ASP A 286 10.56 -5.99 43.21
CA ASP A 286 11.11 -6.86 44.26
C ASP A 286 12.40 -7.57 43.90
N GLY A 287 12.90 -7.39 42.70
CA GLY A 287 14.02 -8.16 42.14
C GLY A 287 15.25 -7.33 41.78
N VAL A 288 16.38 -8.01 41.76
CA VAL A 288 17.70 -7.45 41.41
C VAL A 288 17.80 -7.00 39.94
N THR A 289 16.82 -7.35 39.09
CA THR A 289 16.79 -7.04 37.65
C THR A 289 15.52 -6.25 37.29
N THR A 290 15.69 -5.10 36.66
CA THR A 290 14.59 -4.30 36.15
C THR A 290 13.87 -5.07 35.04
N PRO A 291 12.54 -5.24 35.09
CA PRO A 291 11.81 -5.94 34.04
C PRO A 291 11.98 -5.23 32.71
N PHE A 292 12.27 -6.00 31.68
CA PHE A 292 12.46 -5.47 30.31
C PHE A 292 11.27 -4.65 29.80
N PHE A 293 10.04 -5.03 30.14
CA PHE A 293 8.82 -4.37 29.68
C PHE A 293 8.54 -3.01 30.34
N VAL A 294 9.26 -2.61 31.39
CA VAL A 294 9.22 -1.21 31.93
C VAL A 294 9.71 -0.23 30.85
N CYS A 295 10.55 -0.68 29.95
CA CYS A 295 10.99 0.11 28.79
C CYS A 295 9.95 0.20 27.67
N ASP A 296 8.89 -0.62 27.71
CA ASP A 296 7.89 -0.67 26.64
C ASP A 296 6.77 0.33 26.91
N TRP A 297 6.75 1.40 26.10
CA TRP A 297 5.69 2.42 26.15
C TRP A 297 4.29 1.85 25.94
N LEU A 298 4.12 0.83 25.09
CA LEU A 298 2.80 0.24 24.78
C LEU A 298 2.21 -0.48 26.01
N VAL A 299 3.03 -1.09 26.84
CA VAL A 299 2.58 -1.71 28.09
C VAL A 299 2.06 -0.65 29.07
N TRP A 300 2.82 0.45 29.26
CA TRP A 300 2.38 1.57 30.09
C TRP A 300 1.09 2.19 29.57
N LYS A 301 1.01 2.45 28.26
CA LYS A 301 -0.18 3.04 27.66
C LYS A 301 -1.42 2.18 27.89
N ARG A 302 -1.32 0.86 27.68
CA ARG A 302 -2.44 -0.07 27.93
C ARG A 302 -2.81 -0.14 29.39
N PHE A 303 -1.83 -0.14 30.28
CA PHE A 303 -2.06 -0.13 31.73
C PHE A 303 -2.83 1.12 32.18
N ILE A 304 -2.41 2.30 31.74
CA ILE A 304 -3.05 3.57 32.08
C ILE A 304 -4.45 3.66 31.45
N THR A 305 -4.59 3.26 30.18
CA THR A 305 -5.90 3.22 29.51
C THR A 305 -6.86 2.27 30.24
N ALA A 306 -6.39 1.11 30.66
CA ALA A 306 -7.19 0.14 31.41
C ALA A 306 -7.57 0.69 32.79
N ALA A 307 -6.66 1.36 33.48
CA ALA A 307 -6.95 2.04 34.74
C ALA A 307 -8.05 3.10 34.58
N GLY A 308 -7.97 3.94 33.55
CA GLY A 308 -9.00 4.96 33.26
C GLY A 308 -10.37 4.40 32.87
N LYS A 309 -10.42 3.14 32.42
CA LYS A 309 -11.67 2.43 32.07
C LYS A 309 -12.16 1.44 33.14
N SER A 310 -11.48 1.33 34.27
CA SER A 310 -11.86 0.46 35.37
C SER A 310 -13.11 0.97 36.10
N ALA A 311 -13.71 0.14 36.94
CA ALA A 311 -14.88 0.51 37.76
C ALA A 311 -14.58 1.63 38.74
N THR A 312 -13.30 1.81 39.14
CA THR A 312 -12.81 2.85 40.08
C THR A 312 -11.59 3.54 39.44
N PRO A 313 -11.80 4.44 38.45
CA PRO A 313 -10.68 4.99 37.67
C PRO A 313 -9.68 5.80 38.52
N GLU A 314 -10.16 6.60 39.45
CA GLU A 314 -9.31 7.43 40.33
C GLU A 314 -8.33 6.58 41.16
N SER A 315 -8.84 5.58 41.90
CA SER A 315 -8.02 4.66 42.70
C SER A 315 -7.05 3.85 41.83
N ALA A 316 -7.49 3.40 40.67
CA ALA A 316 -6.63 2.66 39.73
C ALA A 316 -5.49 3.53 39.16
N LEU A 317 -5.76 4.78 38.81
CA LEU A 317 -4.75 5.73 38.35
C LEU A 317 -3.80 6.18 39.46
N GLU A 318 -4.27 6.28 40.71
CA GLU A 318 -3.40 6.50 41.89
C GLU A 318 -2.43 5.31 42.08
N GLU A 319 -2.88 4.07 41.92
CA GLU A 319 -2.00 2.89 41.94
C GLU A 319 -0.95 2.94 40.81
N VAL A 320 -1.33 3.36 39.60
CA VAL A 320 -0.36 3.60 38.51
C VAL A 320 0.70 4.61 38.91
N GLN A 321 0.29 5.74 39.55
CA GLN A 321 1.24 6.76 40.03
C GLN A 321 2.16 6.20 41.11
N ALA A 322 1.64 5.36 42.02
CA ALA A 322 2.45 4.72 43.04
C ALA A 322 3.54 3.80 42.45
N ILE A 323 3.20 3.02 41.45
CA ILE A 323 4.16 2.17 40.73
C ILE A 323 5.19 3.05 39.99
N LEU A 324 4.76 4.10 39.30
CA LEU A 324 5.67 5.06 38.65
C LEU A 324 6.66 5.68 39.61
N LYS A 325 6.21 6.14 40.79
CA LYS A 325 7.07 6.71 41.86
C LYS A 325 8.14 5.71 42.29
N GLN A 326 7.79 4.43 42.46
CA GLN A 326 8.76 3.38 42.82
C GLN A 326 9.85 3.25 41.73
N TYR A 327 9.48 3.22 40.44
CA TYR A 327 10.46 3.14 39.35
C TYR A 327 11.33 4.42 39.21
N PHE A 328 10.78 5.61 39.49
CA PHE A 328 11.56 6.85 39.48
C PHE A 328 12.62 6.89 40.58
N ALA A 329 12.37 6.22 41.74
CA ALA A 329 13.31 6.13 42.85
C ALA A 329 14.51 5.22 42.55
N ILE A 330 14.46 4.36 41.51
CA ILE A 330 15.58 3.51 41.13
C ILE A 330 16.62 4.34 40.38
N ASP A 331 17.83 4.42 40.95
CA ASP A 331 18.94 5.14 40.33
C ASP A 331 20.05 4.17 39.89
N THR A 332 19.87 3.56 38.75
CA THR A 332 20.84 2.66 38.12
C THR A 332 21.13 3.11 36.68
N LYS A 333 22.26 2.66 36.09
CA LYS A 333 22.58 2.96 34.68
C LYS A 333 21.48 2.47 33.71
N THR A 334 20.84 1.35 34.00
CA THR A 334 19.70 0.82 33.25
C THR A 334 18.46 1.69 33.43
N ALA A 335 18.29 2.39 34.55
CA ALA A 335 17.16 3.29 34.78
C ALA A 335 17.13 4.45 33.75
N ALA A 336 18.27 4.90 33.27
CA ALA A 336 18.34 5.97 32.27
C ALA A 336 17.61 5.58 30.96
N MET A 337 17.57 4.28 30.61
CA MET A 337 16.94 3.80 29.38
C MET A 337 15.42 3.93 29.37
N TYR A 338 14.77 3.83 30.53
CA TYR A 338 13.31 3.84 30.62
C TYR A 338 12.73 5.11 31.29
N LYS A 339 13.57 6.01 31.89
CA LYS A 339 13.10 7.25 32.55
C LYS A 339 12.25 8.14 31.63
N LYS A 340 12.53 8.15 30.32
CA LYS A 340 11.70 8.88 29.35
C LYS A 340 10.30 8.28 29.24
N ASN A 341 10.17 6.95 29.11
CA ASN A 341 8.88 6.27 29.02
C ASN A 341 8.09 6.38 30.34
N LEU A 342 8.77 6.40 31.50
CA LEU A 342 8.12 6.71 32.79
C LEU A 342 7.57 8.14 32.79
N SER A 343 8.32 9.12 32.25
CA SER A 343 7.85 10.51 32.16
C SER A 343 6.65 10.66 31.22
N LEU A 344 6.62 9.89 30.12
CA LEU A 344 5.44 9.79 29.25
C LEU A 344 4.26 9.13 29.96
N ALA A 345 4.50 8.08 30.74
CA ALA A 345 3.46 7.41 31.51
C ALA A 345 2.86 8.35 32.57
N LEU A 346 3.70 9.18 33.18
CA LEU A 346 3.22 10.19 34.15
C LEU A 346 2.40 11.29 33.44
N LEU A 347 2.81 11.71 32.24
CA LEU A 347 2.07 12.67 31.41
C LEU A 347 0.70 12.10 31.02
N GLU A 348 0.65 10.88 30.48
CA GLU A 348 -0.61 10.20 30.15
C GLU A 348 -1.53 10.07 31.36
N THR A 349 -1.00 9.62 32.49
CA THR A 349 -1.78 9.47 33.74
C THR A 349 -2.37 10.83 34.20
N THR A 350 -1.60 11.92 34.09
CA THR A 350 -2.06 13.26 34.39
C THR A 350 -3.22 13.70 33.50
N PHE A 351 -3.14 13.40 32.22
CA PHE A 351 -4.23 13.73 31.28
C PHE A 351 -5.49 12.89 31.51
N GLN A 352 -5.35 11.63 31.89
CA GLN A 352 -6.49 10.75 32.22
C GLN A 352 -7.19 11.22 33.52
N LEU A 353 -6.44 11.60 34.55
CA LEU A 353 -6.99 12.14 35.84
C LEU A 353 -7.70 13.49 35.63
N ALA A 354 -7.15 14.37 34.80
CA ALA A 354 -7.75 15.68 34.55
C ALA A 354 -9.02 15.61 33.69
N GLY A 355 -9.21 14.53 32.92
CA GLY A 355 -10.45 14.29 32.15
C GLY A 355 -11.67 13.99 33.03
N GLY A 356 -11.48 13.56 34.26
CA GLY A 356 -12.55 13.25 35.23
C GLY A 356 -12.91 14.38 36.21
N SER A 357 -12.06 15.42 36.35
CA SER A 357 -12.27 16.49 37.34
C SER A 357 -12.72 17.78 36.64
N GLN A 358 -13.93 18.26 37.00
CA GLN A 358 -14.31 19.65 36.73
C GLN A 358 -13.30 20.52 37.52
N THR A 359 -12.66 21.46 36.82
CA THR A 359 -11.64 22.41 37.33
C THR A 359 -11.98 22.94 38.70
N SER A 360 -11.13 22.66 39.71
CA SER A 360 -11.12 23.43 40.95
C SER A 360 -10.60 24.84 40.64
N ASP A 361 -11.37 25.84 41.03
CA ASP A 361 -11.29 27.25 40.60
C ASP A 361 -10.18 28.06 41.33
N ASP A 362 -9.19 27.43 41.99
CA ASP A 362 -8.25 28.09 42.91
C ASP A 362 -6.81 28.30 42.42
N GLY A 363 -6.55 28.20 41.11
CA GLY A 363 -5.20 28.45 40.54
C GLY A 363 -5.19 29.57 39.49
N PRO A 364 -3.99 30.10 39.10
CA PRO A 364 -3.92 31.00 37.95
C PRO A 364 -4.52 30.32 36.73
N LYS A 365 -5.51 30.98 36.09
CA LYS A 365 -6.22 30.45 34.96
C LYS A 365 -5.19 29.99 33.89
N GLY A 366 -5.18 28.66 33.55
CA GLY A 366 -4.31 28.08 32.52
C GLY A 366 -3.10 27.29 33.02
N MET A 367 -2.59 27.51 34.24
CA MET A 367 -1.47 26.74 34.81
C MET A 367 -2.00 25.45 35.47
N THR A 368 -2.44 24.52 34.66
CA THR A 368 -3.00 23.23 35.08
C THR A 368 -1.90 22.17 35.30
N PRO A 369 -2.19 21.07 36.02
CA PRO A 369 -1.27 19.93 36.09
C PRO A 369 -0.81 19.40 34.73
N ARG A 370 -1.66 19.45 33.70
CA ARG A 370 -1.33 19.07 32.33
C ARG A 370 -0.20 19.95 31.76
N VAL A 371 -0.34 21.27 31.86
CA VAL A 371 0.67 22.23 31.37
C VAL A 371 1.98 22.09 32.12
N ILE A 372 1.93 21.95 33.46
CA ILE A 372 3.11 21.72 34.30
C ILE A 372 3.84 20.45 33.87
N GLN A 373 3.11 19.35 33.67
CA GLN A 373 3.71 18.06 33.29
C GLN A 373 4.32 18.08 31.88
N ILE A 374 3.70 18.76 30.92
CA ILE A 374 4.29 19.02 29.61
C ILE A 374 5.61 19.80 29.78
N GLY A 375 5.61 20.90 30.56
CA GLY A 375 6.81 21.69 30.81
C GLY A 375 7.96 20.85 31.41
N LEU A 376 7.68 20.02 32.42
CA LEU A 376 8.66 19.11 33.03
C LEU A 376 9.21 18.06 32.03
N PHE A 377 8.36 17.52 31.16
CA PHE A 377 8.79 16.61 30.11
C PHE A 377 9.70 17.33 29.11
N LEU A 378 9.30 18.48 28.61
CA LEU A 378 10.07 19.28 27.66
C LEU A 378 11.42 19.74 28.25
N GLN A 379 11.46 20.15 29.50
CA GLN A 379 12.70 20.56 30.16
C GLN A 379 13.82 19.49 30.07
N LYS A 380 13.44 18.19 30.07
CA LYS A 380 14.36 17.05 30.06
C LYS A 380 14.61 16.44 28.69
N TYR A 381 13.61 16.47 27.80
CA TYR A 381 13.64 15.62 26.61
C TYR A 381 13.38 16.34 25.26
N PHE A 382 13.28 17.69 25.24
CA PHE A 382 13.03 18.46 23.99
C PHE A 382 14.05 18.19 22.90
N ASP A 383 15.29 17.81 23.25
CA ASP A 383 16.39 17.51 22.32
C ASP A 383 16.33 16.10 21.72
N LYS A 384 15.40 15.25 22.14
CA LYS A 384 15.26 13.89 21.63
C LYS A 384 14.45 13.86 20.32
N LEU A 385 14.85 12.99 19.39
CA LEU A 385 14.23 12.86 18.07
C LEU A 385 12.71 12.67 18.13
N SER A 386 12.22 11.85 19.07
CA SER A 386 10.81 11.55 19.21
C SER A 386 10.01 12.55 20.06
N ALA A 387 10.68 13.53 20.71
CA ALA A 387 10.03 14.39 21.71
C ALA A 387 8.80 15.13 21.19
N PHE A 388 8.80 15.57 19.94
CA PHE A 388 7.65 16.24 19.33
C PHE A 388 6.47 15.27 19.17
N GLU A 389 6.71 14.10 18.60
CA GLU A 389 5.67 13.08 18.42
C GLU A 389 5.13 12.57 19.77
N ASP A 390 6.00 12.49 20.77
CA ASP A 390 5.62 12.08 22.14
C ASP A 390 4.63 13.05 22.79
N VAL A 391 4.75 14.38 22.55
CA VAL A 391 3.91 15.39 23.20
C VAL A 391 2.83 16.01 22.33
N LYS A 392 2.93 15.86 21.02
CA LYS A 392 2.07 16.48 20.03
C LYS A 392 0.57 16.28 20.31
N GLY A 393 0.17 15.04 20.63
CA GLY A 393 -1.22 14.72 20.97
C GLY A 393 -1.70 15.47 22.21
N TYR A 394 -0.91 15.46 23.27
CA TYR A 394 -1.27 16.15 24.53
C TYR A 394 -1.36 17.67 24.37
N VAL A 395 -0.43 18.25 23.60
CA VAL A 395 -0.47 19.69 23.31
C VAL A 395 -1.69 20.06 22.46
N ALA A 396 -2.05 19.21 21.48
CA ALA A 396 -3.24 19.43 20.67
C ALA A 396 -4.56 19.34 21.46
N ASP A 397 -4.58 18.59 22.57
CA ASP A 397 -5.75 18.40 23.44
C ASP A 397 -5.88 19.46 24.56
N LEU A 398 -4.95 20.41 24.63
CA LEU A 398 -5.04 21.51 25.59
C LEU A 398 -6.21 22.45 25.27
N SER A 399 -6.87 22.96 26.29
CA SER A 399 -7.80 24.07 26.14
C SER A 399 -7.04 25.33 25.67
N PHE A 400 -7.77 26.33 25.17
CA PHE A 400 -7.11 27.56 24.69
C PHE A 400 -6.31 28.26 25.81
N GLU A 401 -6.84 28.34 27.03
CA GLU A 401 -6.17 29.01 28.18
C GLU A 401 -4.89 28.23 28.56
N GLU A 402 -4.94 26.89 28.57
CA GLU A 402 -3.77 26.05 28.79
C GLU A 402 -2.71 26.22 27.68
N ALA A 403 -3.15 26.23 26.42
CA ALA A 403 -2.28 26.45 25.27
C ALA A 403 -1.62 27.84 25.31
N LYS A 404 -2.37 28.88 25.71
CA LYS A 404 -1.86 30.23 25.88
C LYS A 404 -0.81 30.28 26.99
N THR A 405 -1.08 29.73 28.16
CA THR A 405 -0.13 29.64 29.26
C THR A 405 1.15 28.87 28.89
N LEU A 406 1.00 27.75 28.17
CA LEU A 406 2.14 27.02 27.66
C LEU A 406 3.03 27.90 26.76
N MET A 407 2.42 28.67 25.83
CA MET A 407 3.14 29.49 24.88
C MET A 407 3.72 30.76 25.46
N GLU A 408 3.01 31.44 26.36
CA GLU A 408 3.40 32.78 26.86
C GLU A 408 4.23 32.71 28.15
N GLU A 409 4.11 31.63 28.95
CA GLU A 409 4.80 31.53 30.23
C GLU A 409 5.81 30.35 30.26
N VAL A 410 5.37 29.12 29.93
CA VAL A 410 6.21 27.93 30.16
C VAL A 410 7.36 27.85 29.16
N LEU A 411 7.09 28.01 27.87
CA LEU A 411 8.11 27.90 26.83
C LEU A 411 9.14 29.03 26.84
N PRO A 412 8.80 30.31 27.10
CA PRO A 412 9.78 31.37 27.27
C PRO A 412 10.71 31.11 28.47
N ASN A 413 10.17 30.69 29.63
CA ASN A 413 10.97 30.34 30.80
C ASN A 413 11.95 29.19 30.53
N LEU A 414 11.57 28.22 29.70
CA LEU A 414 12.48 27.13 29.26
C LEU A 414 13.62 27.65 28.36
N LEU A 415 13.34 28.64 27.50
CA LEU A 415 14.34 29.28 26.63
C LEU A 415 15.36 30.09 27.41
N ASP A 416 14.92 30.89 28.37
CA ASP A 416 15.79 31.74 29.20
C ASP A 416 16.70 30.94 30.13
N GLY A 417 16.28 29.75 30.55
CA GLY A 417 17.06 28.85 31.42
C GLY A 417 18.21 28.10 30.71
N LYS A 418 18.40 28.24 29.39
CA LYS A 418 19.45 27.51 28.65
C LYS A 418 20.65 28.38 28.32
N SER A 419 21.80 28.02 28.87
CA SER A 419 23.09 28.69 28.61
C SER A 419 23.84 28.09 27.40
N ASP A 420 23.52 26.83 26.98
CA ASP A 420 24.12 26.15 25.85
C ASP A 420 23.44 26.61 24.55
N LYS A 421 24.18 27.38 23.76
CA LYS A 421 23.67 28.01 22.54
C LYS A 421 23.09 27.01 21.49
N PRO A 422 23.74 25.87 21.14
CA PRO A 422 23.16 24.89 20.25
C PRO A 422 21.82 24.32 20.76
N LYS A 423 21.74 23.99 22.05
CA LYS A 423 20.49 23.49 22.64
C LYS A 423 19.39 24.53 22.69
N GLN A 424 19.78 25.82 22.87
CA GLN A 424 18.82 26.93 22.82
C GLN A 424 18.16 27.02 21.43
N PHE A 425 18.93 26.87 20.35
CA PHE A 425 18.37 26.90 18.99
C PHE A 425 17.56 25.63 18.67
N THR A 426 17.95 24.47 19.18
CA THR A 426 17.14 23.24 19.10
C THR A 426 15.79 23.46 19.80
N LEU A 427 15.78 24.11 20.98
CA LEU A 427 14.53 24.42 21.68
C LEU A 427 13.69 25.47 20.94
N LYS A 428 14.30 26.51 20.34
CA LYS A 428 13.58 27.48 19.48
C LYS A 428 12.90 26.80 18.31
N ALA A 429 13.58 25.88 17.62
CA ALA A 429 12.97 25.10 16.53
C ALA A 429 11.81 24.22 17.02
N PHE A 430 11.96 23.60 18.19
CA PHE A 430 10.92 22.83 18.81
C PHE A 430 9.70 23.69 19.19
N VAL A 431 9.91 24.86 19.76
CA VAL A 431 8.85 25.85 20.09
C VAL A 431 8.12 26.29 18.82
N SER A 432 8.84 26.54 17.71
CA SER A 432 8.20 26.86 16.41
C SER A 432 7.27 25.75 15.93
N LYS A 433 7.62 24.48 16.11
CA LYS A 433 6.73 23.34 15.81
C LYS A 433 5.47 23.34 16.67
N LEU A 434 5.59 23.60 17.96
CA LEU A 434 4.44 23.69 18.88
C LEU A 434 3.54 24.88 18.55
N ARG A 435 4.10 26.03 18.19
CA ARG A 435 3.32 27.20 17.75
C ARG A 435 2.53 26.89 16.48
N TYR A 436 3.18 26.24 15.50
CA TYR A 436 2.51 25.80 14.29
C TYR A 436 1.36 24.84 14.61
N LEU A 437 1.62 23.81 15.42
CA LEU A 437 0.63 22.82 15.84
C LEU A 437 -0.61 23.52 16.46
N LEU A 438 -0.39 24.39 17.45
CA LEU A 438 -1.47 25.10 18.13
C LEU A 438 -2.22 26.06 17.20
N THR A 439 -1.52 26.75 16.30
CA THR A 439 -2.17 27.66 15.31
C THR A 439 -3.08 26.89 14.34
N THR A 440 -2.82 25.62 14.08
CA THR A 440 -3.64 24.77 13.23
C THR A 440 -4.76 24.05 13.99
N CYS A 441 -4.81 24.13 15.34
CA CYS A 441 -5.84 23.50 16.15
C CYS A 441 -7.15 24.28 16.16
N PRO A 442 -8.32 23.60 16.09
CA PRO A 442 -9.63 24.27 16.04
C PRO A 442 -9.97 25.15 17.24
N GLN A 443 -9.51 24.79 18.44
CA GLN A 443 -9.82 25.52 19.69
C GLN A 443 -9.21 26.93 19.76
N THR A 444 -8.29 27.25 18.87
CA THR A 444 -7.64 28.57 18.77
C THR A 444 -8.48 29.60 17.99
N LEU A 445 -9.59 29.17 17.40
CA LEU A 445 -10.50 29.99 16.65
C LEU A 445 -11.88 30.06 17.33
N SER A 446 -12.49 31.24 17.34
CA SER A 446 -13.88 31.43 17.71
C SER A 446 -14.68 31.85 16.47
N ARG A 447 -15.93 31.39 16.37
CA ARG A 447 -16.83 31.89 15.33
C ARG A 447 -17.17 33.35 15.60
N HIS A 448 -17.04 34.20 14.59
CA HIS A 448 -17.40 35.62 14.73
C HIS A 448 -18.92 35.77 14.68
N PRO A 449 -19.57 36.51 15.61
CA PRO A 449 -21.05 36.61 15.68
C PRO A 449 -21.68 37.42 14.56
N SER A 450 -20.94 38.04 13.66
CA SER A 450 -21.47 38.88 12.58
C SER A 450 -21.76 38.10 11.31
N VAL A 451 -22.75 37.18 11.36
CA VAL A 451 -23.53 36.81 10.19
C VAL A 451 -24.83 37.61 10.26
N VAL A 452 -24.75 38.91 9.98
CA VAL A 452 -25.93 39.77 9.74
C VAL A 452 -26.00 39.98 8.23
N ASP A 453 -27.15 39.67 7.65
CA ASP A 453 -27.55 39.93 6.26
C ASP A 453 -27.04 39.00 5.14
N GLY A 454 -27.02 37.69 5.34
CA GLY A 454 -27.07 36.77 4.18
C GLY A 454 -25.93 36.80 3.16
N LYS A 455 -24.89 37.62 3.39
CA LYS A 455 -23.63 37.57 2.61
C LYS A 455 -22.57 36.79 3.37
N GLU A 456 -22.16 35.65 2.81
CA GLU A 456 -20.99 34.90 3.29
C GLU A 456 -19.80 35.84 3.34
N GLN A 457 -19.35 36.19 4.56
CA GLN A 457 -18.04 36.80 4.75
C GLN A 457 -16.94 35.78 4.46
N SER A 458 -15.90 36.21 3.75
CA SER A 458 -14.74 35.38 3.41
C SER A 458 -13.99 34.84 4.63
N ASP A 459 -14.12 35.44 5.79
CA ASP A 459 -13.40 35.10 7.02
C ASP A 459 -14.35 34.98 8.24
N PRO A 460 -14.97 33.82 8.44
CA PRO A 460 -16.03 33.62 9.44
C PRO A 460 -15.49 33.39 10.89
N TYR A 461 -14.19 33.44 11.10
CA TYR A 461 -13.56 33.15 12.38
C TYR A 461 -12.73 34.32 12.91
N GLN A 462 -12.62 34.42 14.23
CA GLN A 462 -11.67 35.28 14.91
C GLN A 462 -10.61 34.43 15.60
N CYS A 463 -9.33 34.73 15.35
CA CYS A 463 -8.24 34.09 16.02
C CYS A 463 -8.13 34.53 17.48
N ARG A 464 -8.09 33.61 18.42
CA ARG A 464 -7.99 33.89 19.86
C ARG A 464 -6.60 34.36 20.29
N PHE A 465 -5.53 34.04 19.49
CA PHE A 465 -4.17 34.51 19.76
C PHE A 465 -3.94 35.95 19.29
N CYS A 466 -4.22 36.26 18.01
CA CYS A 466 -3.95 37.58 17.45
C CYS A 466 -5.18 38.49 17.33
N SER A 467 -6.36 38.02 17.69
CA SER A 467 -7.66 38.73 17.63
C SER A 467 -8.07 39.19 16.23
N GLN A 468 -7.38 38.76 15.16
CA GLN A 468 -7.69 39.11 13.79
C GLN A 468 -8.79 38.21 13.20
N LEU A 469 -9.58 38.79 12.28
CA LEU A 469 -10.51 37.99 11.48
C LEU A 469 -9.73 37.14 10.47
N THR A 470 -10.10 35.86 10.33
CA THR A 470 -9.31 34.89 9.56
C THR A 470 -10.13 33.67 9.12
N SER A 471 -9.58 32.98 8.15
CA SER A 471 -10.01 31.60 7.85
C SER A 471 -9.26 30.59 8.74
N LEU A 472 -9.67 29.32 8.71
CA LEU A 472 -8.96 28.23 9.39
C LEU A 472 -7.86 27.68 8.46
N PRO A 473 -6.59 27.58 8.90
CA PRO A 473 -5.97 28.17 10.09
C PRO A 473 -5.70 29.67 9.98
N CYS A 474 -5.31 30.31 11.08
CA CYS A 474 -5.10 31.76 11.10
C CYS A 474 -3.94 32.20 10.19
N ARG A 475 -4.24 32.97 9.16
CA ARG A 475 -3.25 33.43 8.16
C ARG A 475 -2.23 34.40 8.77
N HIS A 476 -2.62 35.24 9.73
CA HIS A 476 -1.72 36.19 10.38
C HIS A 476 -0.69 35.45 11.24
N CYS A 477 -1.15 34.57 12.13
CA CYS A 477 -0.24 33.78 12.97
C CYS A 477 0.69 32.87 12.12
N LEU A 478 0.22 32.34 10.99
CA LEU A 478 1.08 31.55 10.10
C LEU A 478 2.19 32.41 9.46
N LYS A 479 1.91 33.66 9.05
CA LYS A 479 2.93 34.58 8.54
C LYS A 479 3.98 34.93 9.61
N ASP A 480 3.52 35.24 10.84
CA ASP A 480 4.42 35.51 11.97
C ASP A 480 5.35 34.31 12.23
N ILE A 481 4.80 33.06 12.22
CA ILE A 481 5.59 31.84 12.40
C ILE A 481 6.63 31.69 11.27
N VAL A 482 6.24 31.91 10.01
CA VAL A 482 7.17 31.85 8.88
C VAL A 482 8.33 32.85 9.05
N THR A 483 8.02 34.10 9.41
CA THR A 483 9.02 35.17 9.55
C THR A 483 9.98 34.87 10.71
N GLU A 484 9.46 34.46 11.85
CA GLU A 484 10.26 34.15 13.04
C GLU A 484 11.13 32.89 12.83
N ALA A 485 10.55 31.84 12.26
CA ALA A 485 11.28 30.61 11.97
C ALA A 485 12.40 30.85 10.92
N ALA A 486 12.13 31.63 9.88
CA ALA A 486 13.13 32.02 8.87
C ALA A 486 14.26 32.88 9.48
N SER A 487 13.93 33.83 10.36
CA SER A 487 14.94 34.62 11.10
C SER A 487 15.84 33.70 11.94
N THR A 488 15.25 32.75 12.65
CA THR A 488 15.98 31.76 13.46
C THR A 488 16.86 30.86 12.58
N TYR A 489 16.34 30.39 11.45
CA TYR A 489 17.08 29.60 10.45
C TYR A 489 18.31 30.37 9.93
N LYS A 490 18.14 31.62 9.56
CA LYS A 490 19.21 32.50 9.09
C LYS A 490 20.28 32.74 10.16
N GLN A 491 19.87 32.94 11.42
CA GLN A 491 20.80 33.07 12.56
C GLN A 491 21.69 31.82 12.71
N ILE A 492 21.12 30.61 12.58
CA ILE A 492 21.89 29.36 12.66
C ILE A 492 22.83 29.24 11.45
N SER A 493 22.36 29.50 10.23
CA SER A 493 23.11 29.33 9.00
C SER A 493 24.29 30.32 8.88
N ASN A 494 24.18 31.51 9.49
CA ASN A 494 25.25 32.53 9.50
C ASN A 494 26.28 32.33 10.64
N ASP A 495 26.01 31.48 11.60
CA ASP A 495 26.91 31.26 12.74
C ASP A 495 27.76 29.99 12.51
N LYS A 496 29.02 30.19 12.14
CA LYS A 496 29.98 29.10 11.89
C LYS A 496 30.17 28.17 13.10
N GLN A 497 30.03 28.67 14.33
CA GLN A 497 30.17 27.86 15.53
C GLN A 497 28.96 26.94 15.72
N LEU A 498 27.77 27.46 15.44
CA LEU A 498 26.55 26.65 15.48
C LEU A 498 26.57 25.56 14.39
N ILE A 499 26.96 25.88 13.17
CA ILE A 499 27.07 24.89 12.09
C ILE A 499 28.07 23.80 12.47
N ALA A 500 29.22 24.15 13.05
CA ALA A 500 30.20 23.17 13.52
C ALA A 500 29.66 22.28 14.67
N ALA A 501 28.71 22.78 15.45
CA ALA A 501 28.11 22.01 16.53
C ALA A 501 26.96 21.07 16.09
N ILE A 502 26.33 21.29 14.93
CA ILE A 502 25.21 20.49 14.42
C ILE A 502 25.49 18.97 14.41
N PRO A 503 26.67 18.47 13.96
CA PRO A 503 26.95 17.03 13.97
C PRO A 503 26.94 16.40 15.36
N SER A 504 27.03 17.19 16.45
CA SER A 504 26.92 16.70 17.82
C SER A 504 25.48 16.66 18.37
N LEU A 505 24.52 17.17 17.62
CA LEU A 505 23.10 17.15 17.98
C LEU A 505 22.43 15.90 17.42
N ASP A 506 21.38 15.46 18.08
CA ASP A 506 20.56 14.33 17.60
C ASP A 506 19.87 14.65 16.25
N LYS A 507 19.62 15.94 15.98
CA LYS A 507 18.99 16.44 14.74
C LYS A 507 19.42 17.88 14.42
N ASP A 508 19.52 18.20 13.13
CA ASP A 508 19.75 19.58 12.69
C ASP A 508 18.49 20.43 12.95
N PRO A 509 18.56 21.48 13.80
CA PRO A 509 17.41 22.34 14.09
C PRO A 509 16.90 23.10 12.86
N ARG A 510 17.72 23.31 11.82
CA ARG A 510 17.30 23.94 10.57
C ARG A 510 16.26 23.11 9.84
N LEU A 511 16.35 21.77 9.94
CA LEU A 511 15.36 20.87 9.34
C LEU A 511 13.96 21.09 9.93
N ASP A 512 13.86 21.19 11.25
CA ASP A 512 12.57 21.43 11.91
C ASP A 512 12.02 22.83 11.56
N LEU A 513 12.88 23.84 11.48
CA LEU A 513 12.48 25.18 11.06
C LEU A 513 12.02 25.23 9.61
N ALA A 514 12.75 24.59 8.69
CA ALA A 514 12.37 24.51 7.27
C ALA A 514 11.04 23.76 7.09
N MET A 515 10.81 22.69 7.86
CA MET A 515 9.52 21.99 7.86
C MET A 515 8.38 22.89 8.33
N VAL A 516 8.58 23.65 9.39
CA VAL A 516 7.58 24.63 9.87
C VAL A 516 7.31 25.70 8.82
N ILE A 517 8.35 26.30 8.24
CA ILE A 517 8.23 27.32 7.19
C ILE A 517 7.47 26.76 5.99
N GLY A 518 7.93 25.61 5.46
CA GLY A 518 7.33 24.98 4.30
C GLY A 518 5.86 24.62 4.52
N THR A 519 5.52 23.94 5.62
CA THR A 519 4.14 23.55 5.93
C THR A 519 3.23 24.76 6.19
N ALA A 520 3.72 25.81 6.86
CA ALA A 520 2.96 27.04 7.06
C ALA A 520 2.67 27.76 5.75
N ILE A 521 3.65 27.84 4.83
CA ILE A 521 3.46 28.43 3.50
C ILE A 521 2.50 27.59 2.65
N LEU A 522 2.55 26.25 2.73
CA LEU A 522 1.57 25.38 2.05
C LEU A 522 0.13 25.66 2.51
N LYS A 523 -0.08 25.90 3.81
CA LYS A 523 -1.40 26.31 4.35
C LYS A 523 -1.79 27.70 3.85
N LEU A 524 -0.86 28.66 3.79
CA LEU A 524 -1.08 29.99 3.22
C LEU A 524 -1.42 29.93 1.73
N ALA A 525 -0.80 29.02 0.99
CA ALA A 525 -1.09 28.76 -0.43
C ALA A 525 -2.51 28.24 -0.68
N GLY A 526 -3.19 27.80 0.37
CA GLY A 526 -4.56 27.29 0.25
C GLY A 526 -4.66 25.77 0.06
N LEU A 527 -3.54 25.04 0.16
CA LEU A 527 -3.59 23.58 0.24
C LEU A 527 -4.25 23.16 1.55
N ARG A 528 -5.51 22.85 1.47
CA ARG A 528 -6.38 22.47 2.59
C ARG A 528 -7.20 21.28 2.18
N THR A 529 -7.42 20.36 3.11
CA THR A 529 -8.51 19.43 2.98
C THR A 529 -9.76 20.12 3.48
N LYS A 530 -10.51 20.77 2.63
CA LYS A 530 -11.90 21.07 2.90
C LYS A 530 -12.76 20.37 1.89
N ASP A 531 -13.65 19.57 2.42
CA ASP A 531 -14.90 19.14 1.80
C ASP A 531 -14.76 18.79 0.31
N HIS A 532 -14.24 17.58 0.03
CA HIS A 532 -14.28 17.00 -1.31
C HIS A 532 -13.43 17.65 -2.41
N SER A 533 -12.57 18.60 -2.10
CA SER A 533 -11.70 19.24 -3.10
C SER A 533 -10.68 18.27 -3.72
N LEU A 534 -10.24 17.25 -2.96
CA LEU A 534 -9.40 16.16 -3.47
C LEU A 534 -10.05 15.34 -4.59
N THR A 535 -11.40 15.32 -4.62
CA THR A 535 -12.15 14.56 -5.62
C THR A 535 -12.40 15.33 -6.91
N ARG A 536 -12.23 16.66 -6.94
CA ARG A 536 -12.56 17.45 -8.14
C ARG A 536 -11.33 17.96 -8.87
N LEU A 537 -10.59 18.91 -8.33
CA LEU A 537 -9.40 19.48 -8.94
C LEU A 537 -8.50 19.98 -7.80
N PRO A 538 -7.47 19.23 -7.39
CA PRO A 538 -6.70 19.49 -6.17
C PRO A 538 -5.99 20.85 -6.15
N MET A 539 -5.65 21.38 -7.33
CA MET A 539 -4.92 22.65 -7.48
C MET A 539 -5.80 23.90 -7.65
N ARG A 540 -7.14 23.73 -7.60
CA ARG A 540 -8.06 24.86 -7.80
C ARG A 540 -8.03 25.83 -6.61
N GLY A 541 -7.74 27.11 -6.87
CA GLY A 541 -7.66 28.14 -5.84
C GLY A 541 -6.38 28.11 -5.00
N VAL A 542 -5.37 27.32 -5.41
CA VAL A 542 -4.04 27.30 -4.79
C VAL A 542 -3.21 28.48 -5.34
N ASP A 543 -2.53 29.19 -4.45
CA ASP A 543 -1.54 30.20 -4.81
C ASP A 543 -0.26 29.51 -5.30
N ALA A 544 0.03 29.66 -6.61
CA ALA A 544 1.18 29.03 -7.24
C ALA A 544 2.51 29.56 -6.70
N GLY A 545 2.60 30.86 -6.43
CA GLY A 545 3.82 31.49 -5.91
C GLY A 545 4.19 30.93 -4.55
N LEU A 546 3.24 30.89 -3.63
CA LEU A 546 3.45 30.33 -2.29
C LEU A 546 3.75 28.81 -2.34
N LEU A 547 3.09 28.05 -3.23
CA LEU A 547 3.40 26.63 -3.39
C LEU A 547 4.84 26.40 -3.86
N LEU A 548 5.29 27.18 -4.84
CA LEU A 548 6.67 27.13 -5.35
C LEU A 548 7.66 27.55 -4.29
N GLN A 549 7.39 28.63 -3.53
CA GLN A 549 8.22 29.07 -2.40
C GLN A 549 8.37 28.01 -1.33
N ALA A 550 7.28 27.36 -0.91
CA ALA A 550 7.32 26.28 0.06
C ALA A 550 8.19 25.11 -0.42
N THR A 551 8.02 24.73 -1.70
CA THR A 551 8.81 23.64 -2.28
C THR A 551 10.28 24.01 -2.39
N LEU A 552 10.61 25.25 -2.76
CA LEU A 552 11.99 25.76 -2.82
C LEU A 552 12.67 25.71 -1.44
N VAL A 553 12.03 26.19 -0.38
CA VAL A 553 12.58 26.16 0.99
C VAL A 553 12.90 24.72 1.42
N LEU A 554 11.99 23.80 1.16
CA LEU A 554 12.15 22.39 1.52
C LEU A 554 13.25 21.69 0.69
N ASP A 555 13.34 22.01 -0.61
CA ASP A 555 14.39 21.50 -1.50
C ASP A 555 15.77 22.02 -1.09
N THR A 556 15.86 23.30 -0.73
CA THR A 556 17.10 23.91 -0.20
C THR A 556 17.54 23.21 1.07
N GLN A 557 16.61 22.93 1.99
CA GLN A 557 16.94 22.19 3.21
C GLN A 557 17.37 20.75 2.91
N LEU A 558 16.79 20.09 1.91
CA LEU A 558 17.20 18.73 1.55
C LEU A 558 18.65 18.67 1.04
N LYS A 559 19.17 19.72 0.40
CA LYS A 559 20.59 19.81 0.02
C LYS A 559 21.51 19.83 1.24
N GLU A 560 21.07 20.50 2.34
CA GLU A 560 21.79 20.53 3.61
C GLU A 560 21.70 19.20 4.37
N THR A 561 20.55 18.51 4.26
CA THR A 561 20.28 17.25 4.98
C THR A 561 19.88 16.13 4.00
N PRO A 562 20.79 15.65 3.14
CA PRO A 562 20.44 14.75 2.03
C PRO A 562 20.01 13.33 2.45
N ARG A 563 20.09 12.98 3.73
CA ARG A 563 19.67 11.67 4.27
C ARG A 563 18.28 11.67 4.87
N GLU A 564 17.57 12.81 4.88
CA GLU A 564 16.24 12.94 5.47
C GLU A 564 15.16 12.44 4.52
N ASN A 565 14.82 11.16 4.64
CA ASN A 565 13.86 10.50 3.74
C ASN A 565 12.42 11.01 3.95
N GLY A 566 12.04 11.43 5.16
CA GLY A 566 10.70 12.01 5.40
C GLY A 566 10.50 13.33 4.64
N LEU A 567 11.50 14.22 4.64
CA LEU A 567 11.51 15.44 3.84
C LEU A 567 11.51 15.13 2.34
N ARG A 568 12.30 14.13 1.93
CA ARG A 568 12.39 13.70 0.53
C ARG A 568 11.06 13.17 0.00
N LEU A 569 10.33 12.37 0.79
CA LEU A 569 8.98 11.90 0.45
C LEU A 569 7.99 13.06 0.27
N LEU A 570 8.03 14.05 1.16
CA LEU A 570 7.20 15.24 1.04
C LEU A 570 7.49 15.99 -0.26
N LEU A 571 8.77 16.17 -0.59
CA LEU A 571 9.18 16.82 -1.85
C LEU A 571 8.77 16.01 -3.08
N VAL A 572 8.85 14.68 -3.05
CA VAL A 572 8.33 13.82 -4.13
C VAL A 572 6.86 14.15 -4.40
N GLN A 573 6.03 14.22 -3.35
CA GLN A 573 4.61 14.56 -3.51
C GLN A 573 4.40 15.99 -4.02
N LEU A 574 5.13 16.97 -3.51
CA LEU A 574 5.03 18.36 -3.95
C LEU A 574 5.44 18.53 -5.42
N HIS A 575 6.50 17.86 -5.87
CA HIS A 575 6.90 17.89 -7.27
C HIS A 575 5.92 17.15 -8.18
N LEU A 576 5.28 16.07 -7.73
CA LEU A 576 4.19 15.44 -8.47
C LEU A 576 2.98 16.36 -8.56
N LEU A 577 2.63 17.06 -7.48
CA LEU A 577 1.56 18.04 -7.45
C LEU A 577 1.82 19.23 -8.39
N LEU A 578 3.07 19.67 -8.49
CA LEU A 578 3.52 20.69 -9.44
C LEU A 578 3.64 20.19 -10.90
N GLY A 579 3.50 18.89 -11.13
CA GLY A 579 3.71 18.25 -12.43
C GLY A 579 5.19 18.14 -12.84
N SER A 580 6.14 18.33 -11.89
CA SER A 580 7.59 18.19 -12.10
C SER A 580 8.05 16.75 -11.87
N ALA A 581 7.50 15.82 -12.65
CA ALA A 581 7.64 14.39 -12.41
C ALA A 581 9.08 13.86 -12.56
N SER A 582 9.91 14.47 -13.39
CA SER A 582 11.31 14.06 -13.53
C SER A 582 12.15 14.42 -12.29
N ILE A 583 11.87 15.56 -11.65
CA ILE A 583 12.50 15.91 -10.36
C ILE A 583 12.01 14.95 -9.27
N ALA A 584 10.70 14.69 -9.22
CA ALA A 584 10.15 13.71 -8.28
C ALA A 584 10.83 12.34 -8.42
N TYR A 585 11.10 11.89 -9.65
CA TYR A 585 11.83 10.65 -9.92
C TYR A 585 13.27 10.69 -9.44
N GLN A 586 13.98 11.80 -9.67
CA GLN A 586 15.34 12.02 -9.18
C GLN A 586 15.42 12.00 -7.64
N LEU A 587 14.39 12.50 -6.97
CA LEU A 587 14.27 12.45 -5.51
C LEU A 587 13.90 11.03 -5.00
N TRP A 588 13.15 10.26 -5.79
CA TRP A 588 12.73 8.90 -5.45
C TRP A 588 13.88 7.88 -5.48
N ILE A 589 14.74 7.94 -6.52
CA ILE A 589 15.82 6.97 -6.72
C ILE A 589 16.75 6.82 -5.49
N PRO A 590 17.26 7.90 -4.86
CA PRO A 590 18.19 7.79 -3.73
C PRO A 590 17.60 7.18 -2.47
N MET A 591 16.27 7.03 -2.38
CA MET A 591 15.62 6.38 -1.24
C MET A 591 15.85 4.87 -1.22
N ASP A 592 16.27 4.28 -2.34
CA ASP A 592 16.60 2.84 -2.48
C ASP A 592 15.49 1.95 -1.94
N VAL A 593 14.23 2.25 -2.32
CA VAL A 593 13.05 1.51 -1.88
C VAL A 593 13.09 0.08 -2.43
N LYS A 594 13.18 -0.91 -1.55
CA LYS A 594 13.35 -2.31 -1.92
C LYS A 594 12.70 -3.26 -0.93
N ARG A 595 12.56 -4.52 -1.32
CA ARG A 595 11.95 -5.61 -0.53
C ARG A 595 10.53 -5.23 -0.07
N THR A 596 10.17 -5.59 1.16
CA THR A 596 8.82 -5.38 1.74
C THR A 596 8.36 -3.92 1.73
N ILE A 597 9.32 -2.96 1.76
CA ILE A 597 9.00 -1.53 1.74
C ILE A 597 8.43 -1.10 0.38
N GLN A 598 8.67 -1.86 -0.69
CA GLN A 598 8.13 -1.54 -2.02
C GLN A 598 6.60 -1.53 -2.05
N ASP A 599 5.96 -2.49 -1.41
CA ASP A 599 4.49 -2.54 -1.35
C ASP A 599 3.92 -1.31 -0.63
N ALA A 600 4.58 -0.87 0.45
CA ALA A 600 4.12 0.22 1.30
C ALA A 600 4.44 1.62 0.76
N LEU A 601 5.60 1.84 0.13
CA LEU A 601 6.02 3.18 -0.29
C LEU A 601 5.85 3.47 -1.78
N SER A 602 5.84 2.45 -2.65
CA SER A 602 5.74 2.66 -4.10
C SER A 602 4.52 3.50 -4.52
N PRO A 603 3.35 3.39 -3.91
CA PRO A 603 2.22 4.26 -4.26
C PRO A 603 2.49 5.75 -4.11
N LEU A 604 3.40 6.13 -3.20
CA LEU A 604 3.73 7.53 -2.97
C LEU A 604 4.43 8.21 -4.16
N PHE A 605 5.00 7.43 -5.09
CA PHE A 605 5.55 7.95 -6.32
C PHE A 605 4.78 7.49 -7.56
N PHE A 606 4.41 6.20 -7.61
CA PHE A 606 3.90 5.60 -8.84
C PHE A 606 2.38 5.78 -9.05
N ASP A 607 1.63 6.15 -8.02
CA ASP A 607 0.18 6.34 -8.15
C ASP A 607 -0.12 7.50 -9.11
N ARG A 608 -0.89 7.23 -10.16
CA ARG A 608 -1.26 8.17 -11.24
C ARG A 608 -0.09 8.70 -12.08
N ILE A 609 1.12 8.13 -12.00
CA ILE A 609 2.29 8.62 -12.72
C ILE A 609 2.12 8.55 -14.24
N SER A 610 1.42 7.53 -14.75
CA SER A 610 1.11 7.42 -16.18
C SER A 610 0.17 8.51 -16.69
N THR A 611 -0.65 9.08 -15.81
CA THR A 611 -1.56 10.19 -16.13
C THR A 611 -0.90 11.55 -16.01
N LEU A 612 0.16 11.67 -15.20
CA LEU A 612 0.93 12.90 -15.05
C LEU A 612 2.03 13.03 -16.10
N SER A 613 2.84 12.01 -16.21
CA SER A 613 4.03 12.02 -17.07
C SER A 613 4.26 10.66 -17.75
N PRO A 614 3.46 10.31 -18.78
CA PRO A 614 3.61 9.05 -19.48
C PRO A 614 5.00 8.89 -20.13
N GLY A 615 5.72 10.00 -20.40
CA GLY A 615 7.07 9.98 -20.95
C GLY A 615 8.11 9.28 -20.07
N LEU A 616 7.91 9.18 -18.75
CA LEU A 616 8.83 8.47 -17.84
C LEU A 616 8.91 6.97 -18.12
N PHE A 617 7.88 6.38 -18.74
CA PHE A 617 7.86 4.97 -19.12
C PHE A 617 8.72 4.65 -20.35
N HIS A 618 9.18 5.68 -21.08
CA HIS A 618 10.06 5.52 -22.27
C HIS A 618 11.55 5.55 -21.93
N GLY A 619 11.92 5.48 -20.68
CA GLY A 619 13.31 5.39 -20.25
C GLY A 619 13.99 4.09 -20.71
N SER A 620 15.31 4.04 -20.60
CA SER A 620 16.14 2.88 -20.97
C SER A 620 15.85 1.63 -20.11
N ARG A 621 15.19 1.78 -18.97
CA ARG A 621 14.72 0.70 -18.09
C ARG A 621 13.22 0.84 -17.85
N PRO A 622 12.46 -0.26 -17.91
CA PRO A 622 11.04 -0.23 -17.58
C PRO A 622 10.83 0.29 -16.16
N LEU A 623 10.02 1.33 -16.02
CA LEU A 623 9.84 2.04 -14.74
C LEU A 623 9.26 1.14 -13.64
N MET A 624 8.34 0.25 -13.99
CA MET A 624 7.67 -0.68 -13.06
C MET A 624 8.39 -2.02 -12.87
N GLU A 625 9.46 -2.31 -13.64
CA GLU A 625 10.16 -3.59 -13.58
C GLU A 625 10.69 -3.94 -12.17
N PRO A 626 11.32 -3.04 -11.41
CA PRO A 626 11.79 -3.36 -10.07
C PRO A 626 10.65 -3.80 -9.13
N LEU A 627 9.50 -3.15 -9.22
CA LEU A 627 8.32 -3.47 -8.41
C LEU A 627 7.72 -4.83 -8.82
N ARG A 628 7.62 -5.12 -10.12
CA ARG A 628 7.11 -6.41 -10.63
C ARG A 628 8.04 -7.57 -10.32
N VAL A 629 9.35 -7.37 -10.44
CA VAL A 629 10.36 -8.36 -10.04
C VAL A 629 10.24 -8.67 -8.55
N TYR A 630 10.02 -7.66 -7.71
CA TYR A 630 9.79 -7.85 -6.28
C TYR A 630 8.61 -8.77 -6.01
N TYR A 631 7.42 -8.49 -6.59
CA TYR A 631 6.24 -9.35 -6.37
C TYR A 631 6.47 -10.78 -6.86
N ARG A 632 7.00 -10.92 -8.08
CA ARG A 632 7.28 -12.24 -8.65
C ARG A 632 8.23 -13.05 -7.78
N HIS A 633 9.36 -12.45 -7.40
CA HIS A 633 10.36 -13.12 -6.59
C HIS A 633 9.86 -13.42 -5.17
N THR A 634 9.20 -12.45 -4.52
CA THR A 634 8.73 -12.63 -3.14
C THR A 634 7.69 -13.73 -3.04
N LEU A 635 6.72 -13.75 -3.96
CA LEU A 635 5.59 -14.67 -3.90
C LEU A 635 5.91 -16.07 -4.42
N ARG A 636 6.80 -16.16 -5.40
CA ARG A 636 7.18 -17.44 -6.00
C ARG A 636 8.31 -18.14 -5.25
N ASP A 637 9.29 -17.36 -4.77
CA ASP A 637 10.54 -17.93 -4.26
C ASP A 637 10.73 -17.67 -2.75
N GLU A 638 10.60 -16.40 -2.29
CA GLU A 638 10.96 -16.07 -0.90
C GLU A 638 9.92 -16.55 0.12
N CYS A 639 8.63 -16.34 -0.11
CA CYS A 639 7.61 -16.75 0.85
C CYS A 639 7.60 -18.26 1.08
N PRO A 640 7.60 -19.13 0.06
CA PRO A 640 7.67 -20.58 0.27
C PRO A 640 8.94 -21.02 0.99
N LEU A 641 10.09 -20.43 0.64
CA LEU A 641 11.37 -20.74 1.28
C LEU A 641 11.34 -20.37 2.77
N LYS A 642 10.87 -19.17 3.09
CA LYS A 642 10.76 -18.71 4.49
C LYS A 642 9.78 -19.52 5.32
N ILE A 643 8.69 -19.96 4.72
CA ILE A 643 7.74 -20.87 5.36
C ILE A 643 8.40 -22.22 5.66
N TRP A 644 9.17 -22.75 4.71
CA TRP A 644 9.91 -23.99 4.92
C TRP A 644 10.97 -23.86 6.02
N ASP A 645 11.76 -22.78 6.03
CA ASP A 645 12.75 -22.50 7.07
C ASP A 645 12.06 -22.40 8.46
N ALA A 646 10.89 -21.78 8.52
CA ALA A 646 10.13 -21.67 9.76
C ALA A 646 9.56 -23.00 10.24
N PHE A 647 9.13 -23.89 9.33
CA PHE A 647 8.77 -25.27 9.70
C PHE A 647 9.98 -26.04 10.28
N GLN A 648 11.14 -25.91 9.67
CA GLN A 648 12.37 -26.59 10.15
C GLN A 648 12.82 -26.08 11.51
N SER A 649 12.72 -24.79 11.76
CA SER A 649 13.09 -24.16 13.03
C SER A 649 12.05 -24.27 14.12
N GLY A 650 10.82 -24.71 13.81
CA GLY A 650 9.70 -24.74 14.75
C GLY A 650 9.13 -23.36 15.11
N SER A 651 9.29 -22.37 14.23
CA SER A 651 8.77 -21.00 14.40
C SER A 651 7.36 -20.88 13.80
N TYR A 652 6.38 -21.39 14.54
CA TYR A 652 4.98 -21.50 14.05
C TYR A 652 4.30 -20.14 13.87
N THR A 653 4.64 -19.15 14.69
CA THR A 653 4.12 -17.79 14.55
C THR A 653 4.63 -17.13 13.25
N SER A 654 5.88 -17.41 12.88
CA SER A 654 6.45 -16.94 11.62
C SER A 654 5.77 -17.59 10.40
N ILE A 655 5.40 -18.86 10.49
CA ILE A 655 4.61 -19.54 9.43
C ILE A 655 3.28 -18.83 9.21
N LEU A 656 2.55 -18.57 10.31
CA LEU A 656 1.26 -17.88 10.23
C LEU A 656 1.39 -16.45 9.71
N GLY A 657 2.39 -15.71 10.20
CA GLY A 657 2.69 -14.36 9.73
C GLY A 657 3.10 -14.33 8.25
N MET A 658 3.88 -15.29 7.77
CA MET A 658 4.28 -15.38 6.38
C MET A 658 3.11 -15.77 5.46
N ASN A 659 2.21 -16.65 5.92
CA ASN A 659 0.97 -16.95 5.20
C ASN A 659 0.05 -15.71 5.06
N GLU A 660 -0.08 -14.93 6.13
CA GLU A 660 -0.84 -13.66 6.10
C GLU A 660 -0.18 -12.66 5.15
N TYR A 661 1.14 -12.55 5.20
CA TYR A 661 1.92 -11.67 4.32
C TYR A 661 1.78 -12.08 2.84
N ASP A 662 1.96 -13.35 2.48
CA ASP A 662 1.74 -13.87 1.12
C ASP A 662 0.33 -13.56 0.62
N SER A 663 -0.70 -13.87 1.44
CA SER A 663 -2.10 -13.58 1.11
C SER A 663 -2.36 -12.07 0.92
N THR A 664 -1.72 -11.22 1.72
CA THR A 664 -1.84 -9.76 1.61
C THR A 664 -1.18 -9.24 0.35
N LEU A 665 0.03 -9.71 0.02
CA LEU A 665 0.72 -9.33 -1.21
C LEU A 665 -0.03 -9.75 -2.47
N ARG A 666 -0.62 -10.95 -2.47
CA ARG A 666 -1.46 -11.43 -3.59
C ARG A 666 -2.67 -10.54 -3.83
N ARG A 667 -3.16 -9.86 -2.81
CA ARG A 667 -4.31 -8.95 -2.87
C ARG A 667 -3.90 -7.49 -2.73
N SER A 668 -2.64 -7.15 -3.02
CA SER A 668 -2.14 -5.79 -2.87
C SER A 668 -2.72 -4.83 -3.91
N CYS A 669 -3.26 -3.70 -3.45
CA CYS A 669 -3.62 -2.57 -4.30
C CYS A 669 -2.40 -2.00 -5.05
N THR A 670 -1.19 -2.06 -4.45
CA THR A 670 0.06 -1.60 -5.07
C THR A 670 0.46 -2.48 -6.26
N LEU A 671 0.30 -3.80 -6.12
CA LEU A 671 0.49 -4.72 -7.23
C LEU A 671 -0.44 -4.37 -8.38
N MET A 672 -1.73 -4.21 -8.10
CA MET A 672 -2.73 -3.83 -9.10
C MET A 672 -2.39 -2.48 -9.76
N MET A 673 -1.99 -1.49 -8.96
CA MET A 673 -1.54 -0.18 -9.47
C MET A 673 -0.38 -0.34 -10.46
N SER A 674 0.62 -1.17 -10.15
CA SER A 674 1.78 -1.35 -11.04
C SER A 674 1.38 -1.86 -12.42
N MET A 675 0.41 -2.77 -12.47
CA MET A 675 -0.11 -3.32 -13.71
C MET A 675 -0.89 -2.28 -14.51
N VAL A 676 -1.76 -1.54 -13.82
CA VAL A 676 -2.61 -0.51 -14.45
C VAL A 676 -1.77 0.64 -15.00
N GLU A 677 -0.82 1.15 -14.22
CA GLU A 677 0.02 2.28 -14.64
C GLU A 677 0.88 1.92 -15.87
N GLU A 678 1.44 0.73 -15.91
CA GLU A 678 2.21 0.27 -17.06
C GLU A 678 1.33 -0.01 -18.29
N SER A 679 0.18 -0.64 -18.11
CA SER A 679 -0.82 -0.88 -19.15
C SER A 679 -1.27 0.44 -19.78
N ARG A 680 -1.65 1.41 -18.95
CA ARG A 680 -2.07 2.74 -19.40
C ARG A 680 -0.97 3.47 -20.16
N ALA A 681 0.26 3.45 -19.63
CA ALA A 681 1.41 4.06 -20.30
C ALA A 681 1.70 3.39 -21.65
N THR A 682 1.73 2.05 -21.69
CA THR A 682 1.95 1.27 -22.93
C THR A 682 0.88 1.59 -23.98
N ARG A 683 -0.38 1.65 -23.58
CA ARG A 683 -1.51 2.04 -24.43
C ARG A 683 -1.40 3.49 -24.90
N ALA A 684 -0.91 4.39 -24.05
CA ALA A 684 -0.72 5.80 -24.41
C ALA A 684 0.22 5.96 -25.62
N PHE A 685 1.23 5.12 -25.75
CA PHE A 685 2.15 5.12 -26.89
C PHE A 685 1.78 4.12 -28.01
N GLY A 686 0.63 3.48 -27.89
CA GLY A 686 0.09 2.54 -28.88
C GLY A 686 0.79 1.19 -28.90
N GLY A 687 1.45 0.83 -27.81
CA GLY A 687 1.90 -0.54 -27.57
C GLY A 687 0.72 -1.45 -27.24
N LYS A 688 0.95 -2.75 -27.39
CA LYS A 688 0.01 -3.78 -26.96
C LYS A 688 0.36 -4.23 -25.54
N VAL A 689 -0.64 -4.35 -24.71
CA VAL A 689 -0.52 -4.80 -23.30
C VAL A 689 -0.53 -6.33 -23.17
N ASP A 690 -0.43 -7.01 -24.26
CA ASP A 690 -0.84 -8.36 -24.60
C ASP A 690 -0.45 -9.51 -23.66
N VAL A 691 0.63 -9.42 -22.90
CA VAL A 691 1.15 -10.65 -22.27
C VAL A 691 1.03 -10.60 -20.74
N GLU A 692 1.16 -9.44 -20.13
CA GLU A 692 1.36 -9.37 -18.69
C GLU A 692 0.07 -9.31 -17.88
N ILE A 693 -1.00 -8.69 -18.39
CA ILE A 693 -2.30 -8.75 -17.71
C ILE A 693 -2.86 -10.17 -17.78
N ALA A 694 -2.65 -10.87 -18.90
CA ALA A 694 -3.06 -12.27 -19.06
C ALA A 694 -2.23 -13.20 -18.16
N ASP A 695 -0.91 -13.08 -18.18
CA ASP A 695 -0.02 -13.89 -17.33
C ASP A 695 -0.25 -13.66 -15.84
N GLN A 696 -0.57 -12.44 -15.46
CA GLN A 696 -0.84 -12.11 -14.07
C GLN A 696 -2.25 -12.49 -13.65
N GLN A 697 -3.23 -12.51 -14.54
CA GLN A 697 -4.54 -13.13 -14.26
C GLN A 697 -4.40 -14.62 -13.94
N LEU A 698 -3.50 -15.32 -14.61
CA LEU A 698 -3.23 -16.74 -14.33
C LEU A 698 -2.57 -16.93 -12.95
N ALA A 699 -1.66 -16.03 -12.57
CA ALA A 699 -0.97 -16.09 -11.27
C ALA A 699 -1.86 -15.68 -10.10
N TRP A 700 -2.88 -14.83 -10.31
CA TRP A 700 -3.54 -14.13 -9.21
C TRP A 700 -5.05 -14.30 -9.13
N LYS A 701 -5.72 -14.82 -10.14
CA LYS A 701 -7.19 -15.05 -10.19
C LYS A 701 -8.01 -14.01 -9.42
N ILE A 702 -7.76 -12.72 -9.69
CA ILE A 702 -8.52 -11.64 -9.06
C ILE A 702 -9.92 -11.64 -9.65
N THR A 703 -10.90 -11.88 -8.80
CA THR A 703 -12.32 -11.84 -9.14
C THR A 703 -12.99 -10.63 -8.48
N ASP A 704 -14.22 -10.32 -8.86
CA ASP A 704 -14.98 -9.22 -8.26
C ASP A 704 -15.18 -9.39 -6.74
N ASP A 705 -15.17 -10.64 -6.25
CA ASP A 705 -15.29 -10.97 -4.82
C ASP A 705 -13.96 -10.81 -4.06
N THR A 706 -12.84 -10.62 -4.76
CA THR A 706 -11.53 -10.46 -4.14
C THR A 706 -11.44 -9.09 -3.48
N THR A 707 -11.30 -9.03 -2.16
CA THR A 707 -11.03 -7.78 -1.46
C THR A 707 -9.55 -7.47 -1.54
N LEU A 708 -9.19 -6.39 -2.26
CA LEU A 708 -7.83 -5.90 -2.34
C LEU A 708 -7.44 -5.12 -1.09
N VAL A 709 -6.17 -5.23 -0.70
CA VAL A 709 -5.65 -4.67 0.55
C VAL A 709 -4.74 -3.47 0.25
N HIS A 710 -5.03 -2.36 0.91
CA HIS A 710 -4.22 -1.14 0.84
C HIS A 710 -3.18 -1.13 1.97
N GLN A 711 -1.89 -1.08 1.61
CA GLN A 711 -0.76 -1.16 2.54
C GLN A 711 0.14 0.09 2.51
N THR A 712 -0.28 1.19 1.88
CA THR A 712 0.56 2.39 1.78
C THR A 712 0.88 2.96 3.16
N ASP A 713 2.17 3.13 3.44
CA ASP A 713 2.66 3.69 4.70
C ASP A 713 2.75 5.23 4.61
N TYR A 714 1.77 5.89 5.19
CA TYR A 714 1.77 7.34 5.36
C TYR A 714 2.49 7.80 6.64
N GLY A 715 2.84 6.88 7.54
CA GLY A 715 3.58 7.18 8.77
C GLY A 715 5.04 7.59 8.53
N SER A 716 5.58 7.31 7.33
CA SER A 716 6.92 7.74 6.92
C SER A 716 7.03 9.24 6.60
N PHE A 717 5.92 9.97 6.50
CA PHE A 717 5.94 11.43 6.36
C PHE A 717 6.24 12.13 7.69
N THR A 718 7.06 13.18 7.64
CA THR A 718 7.17 14.10 8.76
C THR A 718 5.89 14.93 8.85
N ASN A 719 5.10 14.73 9.89
CA ASN A 719 3.78 15.34 10.05
C ASN A 719 3.72 16.25 11.27
N LEU A 720 3.55 17.54 11.05
CA LEU A 720 3.37 18.54 12.12
C LEU A 720 1.89 18.78 12.48
N GLU A 721 0.95 18.20 11.76
CA GLU A 721 -0.49 18.39 11.95
C GLU A 721 -1.00 17.71 13.22
N SER A 722 -2.00 18.32 13.86
CA SER A 722 -2.72 17.71 14.98
C SER A 722 -3.59 16.54 14.52
N HIS A 723 -3.96 15.68 15.46
CA HIS A 723 -4.93 14.60 15.21
C HIS A 723 -6.38 15.12 15.06
N HIS A 724 -6.64 16.40 15.32
CA HIS A 724 -7.94 17.06 15.08
C HIS A 724 -8.12 17.51 13.63
N GLY A 725 -7.07 17.43 12.83
CA GLY A 725 -7.08 17.82 11.43
C GLY A 725 -6.54 16.69 10.54
N PRO A 726 -6.68 16.85 9.21
CA PRO A 726 -6.11 15.89 8.28
C PRO A 726 -4.58 15.96 8.31
N PRO A 727 -3.91 14.82 8.20
CA PRO A 727 -2.46 14.77 8.14
C PRO A 727 -1.94 15.38 6.82
N ILE A 728 -0.64 15.77 6.80
CA ILE A 728 -0.02 16.47 5.67
C ILE A 728 -0.20 15.74 4.34
N GLN A 729 -0.11 14.41 4.33
CA GLN A 729 -0.26 13.62 3.11
C GLN A 729 -1.63 13.76 2.45
N ASP A 730 -2.66 14.18 3.18
CA ASP A 730 -4.00 14.33 2.59
C ASP A 730 -4.16 15.58 1.75
N PHE A 731 -3.35 16.62 1.98
CA PHE A 731 -3.42 17.85 1.19
C PHE A 731 -2.26 18.06 0.21
N VAL A 732 -1.24 17.20 0.22
CA VAL A 732 -0.16 17.23 -0.78
C VAL A 732 -0.29 16.15 -1.86
N ARG A 733 -1.30 15.26 -1.78
CA ARG A 733 -1.57 14.25 -2.81
C ARG A 733 -2.35 14.84 -3.99
N LEU A 734 -2.13 14.26 -5.17
CA LEU A 734 -2.88 14.61 -6.38
C LEU A 734 -4.37 14.22 -6.30
N GLY A 735 -4.69 13.20 -5.53
CA GLY A 735 -6.06 12.70 -5.34
C GLY A 735 -6.12 11.66 -4.22
N PRO A 736 -7.29 11.05 -3.99
CA PRO A 736 -7.43 9.99 -3.00
C PRO A 736 -6.44 8.85 -3.24
N GLY A 737 -5.96 8.23 -2.15
CA GLY A 737 -5.02 7.11 -2.22
C GLY A 737 -5.61 5.86 -2.87
N LEU A 738 -4.82 4.78 -2.90
CA LEU A 738 -5.29 3.48 -3.38
C LEU A 738 -6.42 2.96 -2.48
N SER A 739 -7.36 2.26 -3.09
CA SER A 739 -8.44 1.55 -2.39
C SER A 739 -8.84 0.31 -3.19
N ASN A 740 -9.57 -0.60 -2.55
CA ASN A 740 -10.13 -1.78 -3.20
C ASN A 740 -10.96 -1.40 -4.43
N GLU A 741 -11.90 -0.48 -4.27
CA GLU A 741 -12.84 -0.06 -5.32
C GLU A 741 -12.12 0.60 -6.49
N ARG A 742 -11.23 1.55 -6.20
CA ARG A 742 -10.46 2.24 -7.23
C ARG A 742 -9.54 1.30 -8.00
N SER A 743 -8.91 0.35 -7.30
CA SER A 743 -8.03 -0.65 -7.91
C SER A 743 -8.79 -1.57 -8.87
N HIS A 744 -9.97 -2.05 -8.45
CA HIS A 744 -10.85 -2.83 -9.34
C HIS A 744 -11.33 -2.02 -10.54
N LEU A 745 -11.84 -0.81 -10.33
CA LEU A 745 -12.29 0.07 -11.42
C LEU A 745 -11.19 0.32 -12.45
N SER A 746 -9.98 0.59 -11.99
CA SER A 746 -8.82 0.83 -12.85
C SER A 746 -8.44 -0.41 -13.66
N PHE A 747 -8.47 -1.58 -13.05
CA PHE A 747 -8.16 -2.85 -13.71
C PHE A 747 -9.23 -3.24 -14.74
N LEU A 748 -10.51 -3.11 -14.39
CA LEU A 748 -11.63 -3.36 -15.30
C LEU A 748 -11.61 -2.39 -16.50
N ALA A 749 -11.16 -1.15 -16.27
CA ALA A 749 -10.99 -0.17 -17.35
C ALA A 749 -9.95 -0.64 -18.36
N GLU A 750 -8.79 -1.12 -17.90
CA GLU A 750 -7.75 -1.64 -18.81
C GLU A 750 -8.20 -2.90 -19.54
N GLN A 751 -8.97 -3.78 -18.90
CA GLN A 751 -9.57 -4.95 -19.54
C GLN A 751 -10.57 -4.54 -20.65
N LEU A 752 -11.36 -3.48 -20.43
CA LEU A 752 -12.26 -2.98 -21.48
C LEU A 752 -11.47 -2.38 -22.64
N HIS A 753 -10.41 -1.62 -22.38
CA HIS A 753 -9.54 -1.07 -23.43
C HIS A 753 -8.85 -2.18 -24.23
N ASP A 754 -8.40 -3.25 -23.61
CA ASP A 754 -7.81 -4.41 -24.28
C ASP A 754 -8.83 -5.09 -25.19
N LEU A 755 -10.04 -5.35 -24.67
CA LEU A 755 -11.14 -5.92 -25.48
C LEU A 755 -11.48 -5.07 -26.71
N LEU A 756 -11.50 -3.73 -26.56
CA LEU A 756 -11.79 -2.80 -27.67
C LEU A 756 -10.63 -2.68 -28.67
N GLY A 757 -9.40 -2.87 -28.20
CA GLY A 757 -8.18 -2.84 -29.01
C GLY A 757 -7.92 -4.11 -29.80
N HIS A 758 -8.60 -5.21 -29.46
CA HIS A 758 -8.37 -6.51 -30.10
C HIS A 758 -8.73 -6.48 -31.60
N LYS A 759 -7.71 -6.68 -32.44
CA LYS A 759 -7.88 -6.87 -33.88
C LYS A 759 -7.55 -8.31 -34.21
N PRO A 760 -8.49 -9.07 -34.84
CA PRO A 760 -8.16 -10.42 -35.23
C PRO A 760 -6.96 -10.40 -36.19
N PRO A 761 -6.11 -11.45 -36.19
CA PRO A 761 -4.95 -11.56 -37.09
C PRO A 761 -5.33 -11.33 -38.53
N LYS A 762 -4.47 -10.63 -39.30
CA LYS A 762 -4.73 -10.34 -40.74
C LYS A 762 -4.95 -11.60 -41.56
N ASP A 763 -4.40 -12.73 -41.15
CA ASP A 763 -4.51 -14.04 -41.80
C ASP A 763 -5.69 -14.88 -41.31
N TYR A 764 -6.49 -14.33 -40.37
CA TYR A 764 -7.71 -14.99 -39.92
C TYR A 764 -8.72 -15.06 -41.08
N LYS A 765 -8.63 -16.11 -41.83
CA LYS A 765 -9.69 -16.50 -42.75
C LYS A 765 -10.76 -17.15 -41.90
N PRO A 766 -11.95 -16.54 -41.74
CA PRO A 766 -13.04 -17.22 -41.05
C PRO A 766 -13.24 -18.53 -41.83
N SER A 767 -12.84 -19.63 -41.25
CA SER A 767 -13.16 -20.96 -41.76
C SER A 767 -14.67 -21.00 -41.96
N LYS A 768 -15.16 -21.87 -42.83
CA LYS A 768 -16.58 -22.06 -43.15
C LYS A 768 -17.55 -22.19 -41.96
N ALA A 769 -17.04 -22.08 -40.76
CA ALA A 769 -17.76 -22.20 -39.54
C ALA A 769 -18.43 -20.88 -39.12
N HIS A 770 -19.66 -20.73 -39.54
CA HIS A 770 -20.64 -19.82 -38.96
C HIS A 770 -20.66 -19.92 -37.40
N GLU A 771 -20.35 -21.10 -36.90
CA GLU A 771 -20.24 -21.40 -35.44
C GLU A 771 -19.10 -20.65 -34.73
N SER A 772 -17.92 -20.46 -35.30
CA SER A 772 -16.83 -19.78 -34.62
C SER A 772 -17.09 -18.27 -34.44
N ALA A 773 -17.65 -17.63 -35.46
CA ALA A 773 -18.01 -16.20 -35.37
C ALA A 773 -19.19 -15.95 -34.40
N LEU A 774 -20.13 -16.90 -34.30
CA LEU A 774 -21.18 -16.86 -33.27
C LEU A 774 -20.62 -17.04 -31.87
N ARG A 775 -19.68 -17.96 -31.67
CA ARG A 775 -19.00 -18.18 -30.41
C ARG A 775 -18.21 -16.94 -29.97
N ASP A 776 -17.45 -16.35 -30.89
CA ASP A 776 -16.68 -15.12 -30.63
C ASP A 776 -17.60 -13.96 -30.26
N ARG A 777 -18.74 -13.80 -30.93
CA ARG A 777 -19.74 -12.78 -30.59
C ARG A 777 -20.39 -13.04 -29.24
N THR A 778 -20.74 -14.27 -28.94
CA THR A 778 -21.32 -14.67 -27.64
C THR A 778 -20.33 -14.41 -26.51
N TYR A 779 -19.09 -14.83 -26.66
CA TYR A 779 -18.03 -14.57 -25.69
C TYR A 779 -17.82 -13.06 -25.46
N THR A 780 -17.75 -12.27 -26.52
CA THR A 780 -17.59 -10.82 -26.40
C THR A 780 -18.78 -10.17 -25.69
N LEU A 781 -20.00 -10.62 -25.99
CA LEU A 781 -21.21 -10.12 -25.32
C LEU A 781 -21.25 -10.48 -23.84
N GLU A 782 -20.94 -11.70 -23.50
CA GLU A 782 -20.84 -12.16 -22.11
C GLU A 782 -19.78 -11.34 -21.34
N ARG A 783 -18.61 -11.14 -21.93
CA ARG A 783 -17.53 -10.35 -21.33
C ARG A 783 -17.90 -8.88 -21.12
N LEU A 784 -18.52 -8.24 -22.09
CA LEU A 784 -19.02 -6.86 -21.98
C LEU A 784 -20.10 -6.73 -20.90
N THR A 785 -20.99 -7.70 -20.81
CA THR A 785 -22.04 -7.72 -19.78
C THR A 785 -21.43 -7.87 -18.39
N GLN A 786 -20.44 -8.76 -18.25
CA GLN A 786 -19.69 -8.92 -17.00
C GLN A 786 -18.97 -7.62 -16.62
N LEU A 787 -18.21 -7.02 -17.54
CA LEU A 787 -17.49 -5.75 -17.29
C LEU A 787 -18.44 -4.63 -16.90
N HIS A 788 -19.61 -4.51 -17.57
CA HIS A 788 -20.62 -3.52 -17.19
C HIS A 788 -21.12 -3.74 -15.77
N ASN A 789 -21.47 -4.96 -15.41
CA ASN A 789 -22.00 -5.28 -14.08
C ASN A 789 -20.94 -5.00 -13.00
N SER A 790 -19.70 -5.46 -13.21
CA SER A 790 -18.60 -5.24 -12.26
C SER A 790 -18.26 -3.75 -12.09
N LEU A 791 -18.13 -3.00 -13.19
CA LEU A 791 -17.92 -1.54 -13.14
C LEU A 791 -19.05 -0.84 -12.38
N THR A 792 -20.29 -1.23 -12.66
CA THR A 792 -21.47 -0.64 -12.00
C THR A 792 -21.48 -0.95 -10.51
N THR A 793 -21.16 -2.16 -10.11
CA THR A 793 -21.08 -2.59 -8.71
C THR A 793 -20.08 -1.74 -7.93
N PHE A 794 -18.86 -1.59 -8.43
CA PHE A 794 -17.83 -0.80 -7.74
C PHE A 794 -18.11 0.70 -7.79
N LEU A 795 -18.70 1.24 -8.86
CA LEU A 795 -19.08 2.65 -8.94
C LEU A 795 -20.17 3.04 -7.94
N HIS A 796 -21.13 2.14 -7.65
CA HIS A 796 -22.21 2.39 -6.73
C HIS A 796 -21.91 1.99 -5.27
N ALA A 797 -20.70 1.52 -4.98
CA ALA A 797 -20.28 1.27 -3.60
C ALA A 797 -20.29 2.59 -2.81
N PRO A 798 -20.82 2.63 -1.57
CA PRO A 798 -21.07 3.87 -0.82
C PRO A 798 -19.84 4.76 -0.63
N ALA A 799 -18.65 4.15 -0.51
CA ALA A 799 -17.39 4.87 -0.30
C ALA A 799 -16.80 5.45 -1.60
N THR A 800 -17.14 4.92 -2.77
CA THR A 800 -16.49 5.23 -4.05
C THR A 800 -16.43 6.72 -4.41
N PRO A 801 -17.46 7.55 -4.17
CA PRO A 801 -17.38 8.97 -4.51
C PRO A 801 -16.24 9.73 -3.80
N SER A 802 -15.84 9.28 -2.62
CA SER A 802 -14.73 9.88 -1.85
C SER A 802 -13.36 9.28 -2.21
N LEU A 803 -13.33 8.20 -2.98
CA LEU A 803 -12.11 7.45 -3.33
C LEU A 803 -11.57 7.76 -4.74
N LEU A 804 -12.29 8.59 -5.50
CA LEU A 804 -11.96 8.95 -6.88
C LEU A 804 -11.82 10.47 -7.04
N THR A 805 -10.98 10.91 -7.98
CA THR A 805 -11.04 12.29 -8.46
C THR A 805 -12.29 12.48 -9.32
N GLY A 806 -12.78 13.72 -9.47
CA GLY A 806 -13.93 14.03 -10.33
C GLY A 806 -13.75 13.52 -11.77
N PRO A 807 -12.59 13.77 -12.42
CA PRO A 807 -12.29 13.22 -13.74
C PRO A 807 -12.29 11.69 -13.79
N GLU A 808 -11.75 10.99 -12.77
CA GLU A 808 -11.79 9.53 -12.68
C GLU A 808 -13.23 9.01 -12.55
N THR A 809 -14.07 9.67 -11.75
CA THR A 809 -15.49 9.30 -11.60
C THR A 809 -16.22 9.37 -12.94
N THR A 810 -16.01 10.44 -13.69
CA THR A 810 -16.59 10.59 -15.04
C THR A 810 -16.06 9.53 -16.00
N TYR A 811 -14.76 9.27 -15.99
CA TYR A 811 -14.10 8.26 -16.82
C TYR A 811 -14.70 6.86 -16.60
N PHE A 812 -14.73 6.37 -15.36
CA PHE A 812 -15.26 5.03 -15.06
C PHE A 812 -16.76 4.92 -15.33
N SER A 813 -17.54 5.98 -15.09
CA SER A 813 -18.96 6.03 -15.40
C SER A 813 -19.21 5.91 -16.90
N VAL A 814 -18.40 6.60 -17.71
CA VAL A 814 -18.49 6.49 -19.18
C VAL A 814 -18.10 5.09 -19.66
N LEU A 815 -17.08 4.46 -19.06
CA LEU A 815 -16.71 3.09 -19.43
C LEU A 815 -17.84 2.09 -19.14
N SER A 816 -18.52 2.22 -18.01
CA SER A 816 -19.70 1.40 -17.70
C SER A 816 -20.81 1.60 -18.72
N LEU A 817 -21.13 2.85 -19.08
CA LEU A 817 -22.12 3.17 -20.10
C LEU A 817 -21.72 2.62 -21.48
N LEU A 818 -20.45 2.71 -21.85
CA LEU A 818 -19.94 2.17 -23.11
C LEU A 818 -20.04 0.65 -23.17
N ALA A 819 -19.67 -0.05 -22.08
CA ALA A 819 -19.81 -1.51 -22.01
C ALA A 819 -21.27 -1.94 -22.18
N SER A 820 -22.23 -1.24 -21.55
CA SER A 820 -23.67 -1.45 -21.72
C SER A 820 -24.15 -1.18 -23.16
N ALA A 821 -23.72 -0.05 -23.74
CA ALA A 821 -24.08 0.32 -25.11
C ALA A 821 -23.55 -0.68 -26.15
N LEU A 822 -22.33 -1.17 -25.95
CA LEU A 822 -21.71 -2.21 -26.77
C LEU A 822 -22.46 -3.54 -26.65
N ALA A 823 -22.76 -4.00 -25.44
CA ALA A 823 -23.53 -5.21 -25.19
C ALA A 823 -24.91 -5.13 -25.85
N THR A 824 -25.61 -3.99 -25.72
CA THR A 824 -26.89 -3.72 -26.36
C THR A 824 -26.76 -3.76 -27.88
N SER A 825 -25.73 -3.13 -28.45
CA SER A 825 -25.51 -3.12 -29.91
C SER A 825 -25.23 -4.51 -30.47
N LEU A 826 -24.46 -5.35 -29.75
CA LEU A 826 -24.14 -6.72 -30.16
C LEU A 826 -25.31 -7.70 -29.98
N SER A 827 -26.20 -7.48 -29.03
CA SER A 827 -27.38 -8.32 -28.81
C SER A 827 -28.50 -8.05 -29.83
N THR A 828 -28.45 -6.91 -30.52
CA THR A 828 -29.50 -6.52 -31.47
C THR A 828 -29.46 -7.40 -32.74
N ALA A 829 -30.56 -8.13 -33.00
CA ALA A 829 -30.72 -8.89 -34.22
C ALA A 829 -31.14 -7.96 -35.37
N ARG A 830 -30.86 -8.40 -36.58
CA ARG A 830 -31.22 -7.64 -37.78
C ARG A 830 -32.74 -7.57 -37.96
N GLY A 831 -33.20 -6.40 -38.29
CA GLY A 831 -34.62 -6.14 -38.50
C GLY A 831 -35.39 -5.81 -37.23
N ASP A 832 -34.72 -5.92 -36.05
CA ASP A 832 -35.30 -5.44 -34.83
C ASP A 832 -35.28 -3.88 -34.77
N PRO A 833 -36.28 -3.24 -34.19
CA PRO A 833 -36.22 -1.80 -33.95
C PRO A 833 -35.01 -1.45 -33.09
N SER A 834 -34.46 -0.24 -33.31
CA SER A 834 -33.29 0.24 -32.51
C SER A 834 -33.48 -0.03 -31.03
N PRO A 835 -32.49 -0.58 -30.32
CA PRO A 835 -32.61 -0.94 -28.92
C PRO A 835 -33.01 0.28 -28.08
N LYS A 836 -34.07 0.19 -27.27
CA LYS A 836 -34.62 1.30 -26.47
C LYS A 836 -33.61 1.95 -25.50
N GLY A 837 -32.50 1.27 -25.16
CA GLY A 837 -31.46 1.78 -24.27
C GLY A 837 -30.26 2.42 -24.95
N LEU A 838 -30.05 2.25 -26.25
CA LEU A 838 -28.82 2.64 -26.93
C LEU A 838 -28.68 4.17 -27.07
N ALA A 839 -29.71 4.84 -27.60
CA ALA A 839 -29.70 6.29 -27.82
C ALA A 839 -29.55 7.07 -26.50
N PRO A 840 -30.24 6.74 -25.38
CA PRO A 840 -30.00 7.34 -24.08
C PRO A 840 -28.57 7.11 -23.57
N ALA A 841 -28.01 5.90 -23.73
CA ALA A 841 -26.66 5.60 -23.29
C ALA A 841 -25.61 6.39 -24.07
N THR A 842 -25.68 6.43 -25.40
CA THR A 842 -24.75 7.22 -26.23
C THR A 842 -24.90 8.72 -26.03
N GLN A 843 -26.11 9.21 -25.74
CA GLN A 843 -26.35 10.61 -25.37
C GLN A 843 -25.74 10.94 -24.00
N ALA A 844 -25.84 10.04 -23.02
CA ALA A 844 -25.22 10.20 -21.71
C ALA A 844 -23.69 10.25 -21.83
N VAL A 845 -23.07 9.37 -22.63
CA VAL A 845 -21.62 9.40 -22.92
C VAL A 845 -21.22 10.73 -23.57
N ARG A 846 -21.96 11.21 -24.56
CA ARG A 846 -21.68 12.51 -25.20
C ARG A 846 -21.83 13.69 -24.23
N ALA A 847 -22.84 13.66 -23.36
CA ALA A 847 -23.03 14.68 -22.33
C ALA A 847 -21.90 14.65 -21.30
N ALA A 848 -21.45 13.48 -20.84
CA ALA A 848 -20.33 13.32 -19.92
C ALA A 848 -19.00 13.81 -20.53
N LEU A 849 -18.74 13.49 -21.80
CA LEU A 849 -17.57 14.03 -22.54
C LEU A 849 -17.63 15.56 -22.64
N ALA A 850 -18.79 16.11 -22.94
CA ALA A 850 -18.96 17.58 -23.04
C ALA A 850 -18.78 18.25 -21.68
N ALA A 851 -19.28 17.66 -20.59
CA ALA A 851 -19.11 18.16 -19.23
C ALA A 851 -17.64 18.14 -18.80
N LEU A 852 -16.96 17.01 -18.98
CA LEU A 852 -15.52 16.87 -18.64
C LEU A 852 -14.65 17.82 -19.46
N ARG A 853 -14.95 17.99 -20.73
CA ARG A 853 -14.30 18.99 -21.60
C ARG A 853 -14.54 20.41 -21.12
N ALA A 854 -15.76 20.75 -20.75
CA ALA A 854 -16.10 22.07 -20.25
C ALA A 854 -15.39 22.36 -18.91
N GLU A 855 -15.34 21.39 -18.02
CA GLU A 855 -14.61 21.45 -16.75
C GLU A 855 -13.09 21.68 -16.99
N PHE A 856 -12.48 20.93 -17.89
CA PHE A 856 -11.08 21.09 -18.26
C PHE A 856 -10.81 22.47 -18.86
N ASN A 857 -11.60 22.93 -19.84
CA ASN A 857 -11.45 24.24 -20.45
C ASN A 857 -11.66 25.38 -19.43
N HIS A 858 -12.60 25.22 -18.51
CA HIS A 858 -12.81 26.18 -17.43
C HIS A 858 -11.62 26.21 -16.47
N ALA A 859 -11.07 25.06 -16.10
CA ALA A 859 -9.85 24.97 -15.28
C ALA A 859 -8.68 25.70 -15.93
N VAL A 860 -8.43 25.46 -17.22
CA VAL A 860 -7.38 26.16 -17.99
C VAL A 860 -7.63 27.65 -18.08
N ALA A 861 -8.88 28.11 -18.32
CA ALA A 861 -9.22 29.53 -18.43
C ALA A 861 -9.17 30.30 -17.09
N THR A 862 -9.43 29.60 -15.99
CA THR A 862 -9.45 30.19 -14.63
C THR A 862 -8.16 29.99 -13.85
N GLN A 863 -7.16 29.33 -14.43
CA GLN A 863 -5.85 29.20 -13.81
C GLN A 863 -5.24 30.61 -13.61
N ALA A 864 -5.02 30.95 -12.34
CA ALA A 864 -4.39 32.20 -11.97
C ALA A 864 -2.93 32.29 -12.42
N SER A 865 -2.32 31.14 -12.69
CA SER A 865 -0.92 31.07 -13.12
C SER A 865 -0.68 29.92 -14.12
N PRO A 866 -0.01 30.21 -15.25
CA PRO A 866 0.43 29.18 -16.20
C PRO A 866 1.36 28.13 -15.59
N CYS A 867 1.99 28.45 -14.45
CA CYS A 867 2.89 27.54 -13.72
C CYS A 867 2.20 26.25 -13.23
N LEU A 868 0.87 26.29 -13.09
CA LEU A 868 0.10 25.12 -12.67
C LEU A 868 -0.46 24.28 -13.83
N ALA A 869 -0.17 24.64 -15.09
CA ALA A 869 -0.67 23.92 -16.27
C ALA A 869 -0.28 22.42 -16.26
N MET A 870 0.89 22.11 -15.73
CA MET A 870 1.35 20.71 -15.64
C MET A 870 0.62 19.91 -14.55
N ALA A 871 0.05 20.53 -13.54
CA ALA A 871 -0.76 19.87 -12.53
C ALA A 871 -2.10 19.35 -13.09
N ASP A 872 -2.61 19.93 -14.18
CA ASP A 872 -3.86 19.53 -14.83
C ASP A 872 -3.71 18.35 -15.81
N MET A 873 -2.50 17.82 -15.99
CA MET A 873 -2.25 16.70 -16.91
C MET A 873 -3.03 15.44 -16.54
N HIS A 874 -3.30 15.22 -15.25
CA HIS A 874 -4.18 14.12 -14.81
C HIS A 874 -5.61 14.28 -15.38
N THR A 875 -6.19 15.46 -15.30
CA THR A 875 -7.52 15.75 -15.88
C THR A 875 -7.52 15.58 -17.38
N LEU A 876 -6.49 16.08 -18.05
CA LEU A 876 -6.28 15.92 -19.49
C LEU A 876 -6.18 14.44 -19.88
N SER A 877 -5.47 13.64 -19.09
CA SER A 877 -5.34 12.19 -19.30
C SER A 877 -6.71 11.49 -19.21
N CYS A 878 -7.49 11.79 -18.19
CA CYS A 878 -8.84 11.24 -18.02
C CYS A 878 -9.75 11.64 -19.18
N LEU A 879 -9.70 12.89 -19.62
CA LEU A 879 -10.45 13.39 -20.79
C LEU A 879 -10.07 12.65 -22.07
N ARG A 880 -8.77 12.50 -22.32
CA ARG A 880 -8.23 11.74 -23.46
C ARG A 880 -8.69 10.29 -23.42
N ASP A 881 -8.52 9.59 -22.32
CA ASP A 881 -8.82 8.17 -22.19
C ASP A 881 -10.34 7.91 -22.29
N THR A 882 -11.17 8.82 -21.78
CA THR A 882 -12.63 8.80 -21.96
C THR A 882 -13.00 8.94 -23.44
N ALA A 883 -12.39 9.90 -24.12
CA ALA A 883 -12.66 10.12 -25.54
C ALA A 883 -12.14 8.97 -26.43
N LEU A 884 -10.97 8.41 -26.11
CA LEU A 884 -10.42 7.25 -26.80
C LEU A 884 -11.31 6.01 -26.60
N ALA A 885 -11.77 5.74 -25.39
CA ALA A 885 -12.69 4.64 -25.12
C ALA A 885 -13.97 4.78 -25.95
N ALA A 886 -14.56 5.98 -25.97
CA ALA A 886 -15.76 6.26 -26.78
C ALA A 886 -15.50 6.06 -28.28
N ARG A 887 -14.37 6.52 -28.79
CA ARG A 887 -13.97 6.36 -30.20
C ARG A 887 -13.74 4.89 -30.55
N HIS A 888 -12.99 4.17 -29.70
CA HIS A 888 -12.71 2.74 -29.92
C HIS A 888 -13.99 1.90 -29.84
N ALA A 889 -14.88 2.21 -28.90
CA ALA A 889 -16.17 1.53 -28.78
C ALA A 889 -17.03 1.72 -30.05
N ALA A 890 -17.14 2.96 -30.51
CA ALA A 890 -17.86 3.27 -31.76
C ALA A 890 -17.20 2.56 -32.95
N GLY A 891 -15.88 2.64 -33.11
CA GLY A 891 -15.12 1.97 -34.16
C GLY A 891 -15.26 0.45 -34.14
N PHE A 892 -15.31 -0.16 -32.94
CA PHE A 892 -15.53 -1.60 -32.76
C PHE A 892 -16.88 -2.04 -33.35
N VAL A 893 -17.96 -1.32 -33.04
CA VAL A 893 -19.31 -1.63 -33.56
C VAL A 893 -19.40 -1.38 -35.07
N LEU A 894 -18.82 -0.27 -35.55
CA LEU A 894 -18.80 0.06 -36.97
C LEU A 894 -18.01 -0.96 -37.80
N ALA A 895 -16.84 -1.39 -37.28
CA ALA A 895 -16.03 -2.43 -37.93
C ALA A 895 -16.75 -3.79 -37.95
N LEU A 896 -17.52 -4.12 -36.93
CA LEU A 896 -18.39 -5.30 -36.90
C LEU A 896 -19.46 -5.20 -38.00
N HIS A 897 -20.15 -4.06 -38.06
CA HIS A 897 -21.17 -3.79 -39.07
C HIS A 897 -20.62 -3.93 -40.51
N GLU A 898 -19.49 -3.32 -40.79
CA GLU A 898 -18.82 -3.42 -42.12
C GLU A 898 -18.46 -4.84 -42.48
N ARG A 899 -17.93 -5.63 -41.54
CA ARG A 899 -17.63 -7.05 -41.76
C ARG A 899 -18.87 -7.89 -42.06
N GLU A 900 -19.97 -7.62 -41.34
CA GLU A 900 -21.23 -8.31 -41.56
C GLU A 900 -21.85 -7.93 -42.93
N VAL A 901 -21.78 -6.67 -43.33
CA VAL A 901 -22.23 -6.19 -44.66
C VAL A 901 -21.38 -6.83 -45.77
N ALA A 902 -20.06 -6.88 -45.61
CA ALA A 902 -19.16 -7.50 -46.59
C ALA A 902 -19.39 -9.02 -46.72
N ARG A 903 -19.80 -9.68 -45.66
CA ARG A 903 -20.08 -11.13 -45.62
C ARG A 903 -21.44 -11.50 -46.20
N ASP A 904 -22.46 -10.70 -45.94
CA ASP A 904 -23.83 -10.90 -46.43
C ASP A 904 -24.28 -9.74 -47.31
N ARG A 905 -24.07 -9.87 -48.61
CA ARG A 905 -24.53 -8.87 -49.62
C ARG A 905 -26.02 -8.62 -49.61
N SER A 906 -26.85 -9.52 -49.03
CA SER A 906 -28.28 -9.27 -48.85
C SER A 906 -28.55 -8.20 -47.79
N GLY A 907 -27.52 -7.78 -47.09
CA GLY A 907 -27.57 -6.82 -46.00
C GLY A 907 -28.37 -7.34 -44.80
N LYS A 908 -28.75 -8.62 -44.70
CA LYS A 908 -29.63 -9.23 -43.65
C LYS A 908 -28.98 -9.39 -42.31
N SER A 909 -27.70 -9.39 -42.20
CA SER A 909 -26.92 -9.49 -40.94
C SER A 909 -26.39 -8.15 -40.41
N ALA A 910 -26.64 -7.04 -41.12
CA ALA A 910 -26.15 -5.72 -40.75
C ALA A 910 -26.93 -5.13 -39.58
N LEU A 911 -26.26 -4.30 -38.77
CA LEU A 911 -26.90 -3.59 -37.68
C LEU A 911 -27.95 -2.58 -38.16
N HIS A 912 -28.91 -2.25 -37.31
CA HIS A 912 -29.94 -1.26 -37.61
C HIS A 912 -29.33 0.11 -37.94
N ARG A 913 -29.95 0.88 -38.86
CA ARG A 913 -29.46 2.18 -39.36
C ARG A 913 -29.22 3.17 -38.21
N ASP A 914 -30.08 3.15 -37.19
CA ASP A 914 -29.99 4.09 -36.03
C ASP A 914 -28.76 3.76 -35.16
N VAL A 915 -28.46 2.46 -34.98
CA VAL A 915 -27.24 2.05 -34.25
C VAL A 915 -25.98 2.58 -34.95
N VAL A 916 -25.92 2.43 -36.26
CA VAL A 916 -24.80 2.94 -37.08
C VAL A 916 -24.74 4.47 -37.01
N GLY A 917 -25.89 5.16 -37.06
CA GLY A 917 -25.96 6.62 -36.91
C GLY A 917 -25.44 7.11 -35.58
N GLU A 918 -25.86 6.49 -34.44
CA GLU A 918 -25.40 6.84 -33.11
C GLU A 918 -23.91 6.60 -32.91
N MET A 919 -23.37 5.50 -33.40
CA MET A 919 -21.95 5.20 -33.33
C MET A 919 -21.09 6.19 -34.13
N LYS A 920 -21.51 6.57 -35.35
CA LYS A 920 -20.85 7.63 -36.13
C LYS A 920 -20.85 8.97 -35.42
N ALA A 921 -21.97 9.35 -34.80
CA ALA A 921 -22.08 10.58 -34.04
C ALA A 921 -21.17 10.58 -32.79
N LEU A 922 -21.09 9.43 -32.12
CA LEU A 922 -20.19 9.25 -30.94
C LEU A 922 -18.71 9.34 -31.37
N GLU A 923 -18.33 8.66 -32.44
CA GLU A 923 -16.96 8.70 -33.00
C GLU A 923 -16.54 10.12 -33.37
N ALA A 924 -17.43 10.85 -34.07
CA ALA A 924 -17.19 12.25 -34.46
C ALA A 924 -17.03 13.17 -33.24
N THR A 925 -17.86 12.99 -32.19
CA THR A 925 -17.76 13.78 -30.96
C THR A 925 -16.43 13.49 -30.23
N ALA A 926 -16.08 12.22 -30.05
CA ALA A 926 -14.83 11.80 -29.43
C ALA A 926 -13.61 12.32 -30.20
N GLY A 927 -13.64 12.24 -31.53
CA GLY A 927 -12.57 12.78 -32.40
C GLY A 927 -12.35 14.27 -32.23
N LYS A 928 -13.39 15.08 -32.06
CA LYS A 928 -13.26 16.52 -31.79
C LYS A 928 -12.60 16.78 -30.43
N VAL A 929 -13.01 16.07 -29.41
CA VAL A 929 -12.41 16.20 -28.04
C VAL A 929 -10.92 15.84 -28.06
N LEU A 930 -10.55 14.75 -28.75
CA LEU A 930 -9.15 14.34 -28.89
C LEU A 930 -8.31 15.36 -29.64
N ALA A 931 -8.83 15.94 -30.73
CA ALA A 931 -8.15 16.99 -31.49
C ALA A 931 -7.89 18.24 -30.63
N GLU A 932 -8.85 18.67 -29.81
CA GLU A 932 -8.72 19.82 -28.93
C GLU A 932 -7.73 19.54 -27.77
N ALA A 933 -7.79 18.37 -27.18
CA ALA A 933 -6.85 17.96 -26.13
C ALA A 933 -5.41 17.90 -26.67
N ARG A 934 -5.21 17.34 -27.88
CA ARG A 934 -3.91 17.36 -28.57
C ARG A 934 -3.42 18.78 -28.85
N ALA A 935 -4.31 19.66 -29.33
CA ALA A 935 -3.98 21.08 -29.58
C ALA A 935 -3.61 21.81 -28.29
N HIS A 936 -4.23 21.44 -27.14
CA HIS A 936 -3.84 22.01 -25.84
C HIS A 936 -2.41 21.61 -25.46
N VAL A 937 -2.04 20.33 -25.57
CA VAL A 937 -0.68 19.85 -25.29
C VAL A 937 0.34 20.57 -26.18
N GLN A 938 0.02 20.74 -27.45
CA GLN A 938 0.91 21.43 -28.39
C GLN A 938 1.09 22.91 -28.00
N ARG A 939 0.01 23.62 -27.65
CA ARG A 939 0.09 25.00 -27.16
C ARG A 939 0.92 25.10 -25.88
N THR A 940 0.69 24.20 -24.91
CA THR A 940 1.48 24.17 -23.66
C THR A 940 2.98 23.99 -23.96
N LYS A 941 3.33 23.12 -24.93
CA LYS A 941 4.72 22.94 -25.36
C LYS A 941 5.30 24.23 -25.96
N GLU A 942 4.54 24.88 -26.85
CA GLU A 942 4.94 26.12 -27.49
C GLU A 942 5.14 27.22 -26.45
N THR A 943 4.19 27.40 -25.54
CA THR A 943 4.24 28.37 -24.46
C THR A 943 5.44 28.13 -23.53
N LEU A 944 5.72 26.88 -23.09
CA LEU A 944 6.89 26.58 -22.26
C LEU A 944 8.24 26.72 -23.05
N GLY A 945 8.18 26.66 -24.35
CA GLY A 945 9.33 26.88 -25.23
C GLY A 945 9.68 28.37 -25.49
N GLU A 946 8.77 29.31 -25.18
CA GLU A 946 9.00 30.72 -25.34
C GLU A 946 10.14 31.22 -24.44
N GLY A 947 10.89 32.23 -24.88
CA GLY A 947 11.88 32.89 -24.04
C GLY A 947 11.25 33.69 -22.89
N GLY A 948 12.01 33.89 -21.79
CA GLY A 948 11.56 34.68 -20.64
C GLY A 948 10.67 33.94 -19.65
N TRP A 949 10.54 32.60 -19.78
CA TRP A 949 9.77 31.78 -18.81
C TRP A 949 10.39 31.74 -17.43
N LEU A 950 11.72 31.77 -17.35
CA LEU A 950 12.42 31.82 -16.06
C LEU A 950 12.04 33.09 -15.30
N ASP A 951 12.09 34.25 -15.99
CA ASP A 951 11.73 35.56 -15.39
C ASP A 951 10.25 35.58 -14.95
N ARG A 952 9.35 35.01 -15.76
CA ARG A 952 7.92 34.85 -15.39
C ARG A 952 7.74 33.98 -14.18
N LEU A 953 8.48 32.89 -14.07
CA LEU A 953 8.39 31.97 -12.93
C LEU A 953 8.90 32.66 -11.65
N LEU A 954 10.00 33.37 -11.75
CA LEU A 954 10.56 34.17 -10.66
C LEU A 954 9.62 35.29 -10.22
N GLU A 955 8.95 35.98 -11.17
CA GLU A 955 7.95 37.00 -10.86
C GLU A 955 6.71 36.40 -10.15
N VAL A 956 6.28 35.18 -10.50
CA VAL A 956 5.21 34.46 -9.79
C VAL A 956 5.64 34.07 -8.36
N MET A 957 6.90 33.65 -8.21
CA MET A 957 7.45 33.31 -6.90
C MET A 957 7.71 34.53 -6.02
N PHE A 958 8.20 35.60 -6.59
CA PHE A 958 8.62 36.81 -5.89
C PHE A 958 8.07 38.08 -6.56
N PRO A 959 6.74 38.31 -6.46
CA PRO A 959 6.11 39.48 -7.10
C PRO A 959 6.74 40.80 -6.65
N GLY A 960 6.91 41.74 -7.60
CA GLY A 960 7.47 43.05 -7.29
C GLY A 960 8.88 43.06 -6.69
N GLY A 961 9.64 41.98 -6.96
CA GLY A 961 11.00 41.86 -6.42
C GLY A 961 11.07 41.30 -5.01
N GLY A 962 10.02 40.62 -4.50
CA GLY A 962 10.05 39.91 -3.21
C GLY A 962 10.06 40.82 -1.98
N GLU A 963 9.36 41.95 -2.05
CA GLU A 963 9.21 42.88 -0.92
C GLU A 963 8.19 42.41 0.10
N GLY A 964 7.41 41.42 -0.20
CA GLY A 964 6.42 40.83 0.73
C GLY A 964 7.08 40.17 1.96
N GLU A 965 6.32 40.04 3.02
CA GLU A 965 6.82 39.55 4.29
C GLU A 965 7.24 38.09 4.22
N VAL A 966 6.43 37.23 3.55
CA VAL A 966 6.74 35.80 3.33
C VAL A 966 7.90 35.65 2.34
N GLU A 967 7.92 36.42 1.26
CA GLU A 967 8.97 36.43 0.24
C GLU A 967 10.34 36.74 0.84
N ARG A 968 10.41 37.78 1.69
CA ARG A 968 11.64 38.15 2.42
C ARG A 968 12.08 37.04 3.36
N ALA A 969 11.14 36.37 4.03
CA ALA A 969 11.44 35.24 4.90
C ALA A 969 12.02 34.05 4.08
N VAL A 970 11.43 33.74 2.94
CA VAL A 970 11.91 32.69 2.02
C VAL A 970 13.33 33.02 1.50
N LEU A 971 13.56 34.25 1.02
CA LEU A 971 14.87 34.68 0.56
C LEU A 971 15.92 34.65 1.69
N GLY A 972 15.51 34.90 2.95
CA GLY A 972 16.36 34.76 4.11
C GLY A 972 16.84 33.32 4.38
N VAL A 973 16.09 32.32 3.91
CA VAL A 973 16.44 30.89 4.02
C VAL A 973 17.26 30.43 2.80
N VAL A 974 16.86 30.82 1.61
CA VAL A 974 17.39 30.30 0.33
C VAL A 974 18.66 31.04 -0.09
N GLY A 975 18.73 32.37 0.14
CA GLY A 975 19.81 33.24 -0.25
C GLY A 975 19.27 34.57 -0.82
N GLU A 976 19.77 35.67 -0.30
CA GLU A 976 19.32 37.00 -0.68
C GLU A 976 19.65 37.39 -2.12
N ASP A 977 20.67 36.79 -2.73
CA ASP A 977 21.10 37.00 -4.09
C ASP A 977 20.25 36.31 -5.16
N ARG A 978 19.28 35.47 -4.74
CA ARG A 978 18.37 34.71 -5.58
C ARG A 978 18.98 33.68 -6.53
N ALA A 979 20.28 33.52 -6.56
CA ALA A 979 20.95 32.59 -7.49
C ALA A 979 20.46 31.14 -7.30
N GLU A 980 20.23 30.72 -6.04
CA GLU A 980 19.67 29.43 -5.75
C GLU A 980 18.21 29.30 -6.22
N ALA A 981 17.40 30.33 -6.07
CA ALA A 981 16.02 30.35 -6.55
C ALA A 981 15.93 30.28 -8.08
N GLU A 982 16.84 30.98 -8.79
CA GLU A 982 16.95 30.92 -10.25
C GLU A 982 17.37 29.56 -10.76
N ASP A 983 18.37 28.91 -10.15
CA ASP A 983 18.79 27.56 -10.49
C ASP A 983 17.66 26.55 -10.26
N TRP A 984 16.98 26.64 -9.12
CA TRP A 984 15.87 25.79 -8.79
C TRP A 984 14.68 25.97 -9.77
N ALA A 985 14.30 27.21 -10.07
CA ALA A 985 13.26 27.54 -11.04
C ALA A 985 13.60 27.03 -12.44
N GLY A 986 14.86 27.12 -12.84
CA GLY A 986 15.37 26.56 -14.11
C GLY A 986 15.17 25.03 -14.17
N ARG A 987 15.49 24.31 -13.11
CA ARG A 987 15.28 22.84 -13.03
C ARG A 987 13.79 22.47 -13.09
N VAL A 988 12.94 23.21 -12.40
CA VAL A 988 11.47 22.98 -12.45
C VAL A 988 10.94 23.19 -13.87
N LEU A 989 11.35 24.27 -14.53
CA LEU A 989 10.98 24.57 -15.90
C LEU A 989 11.43 23.47 -16.87
N GLU A 990 12.65 22.97 -16.73
CA GLU A 990 13.13 21.87 -17.56
C GLU A 990 12.33 20.60 -17.33
N SER A 991 11.99 20.29 -16.09
CA SER A 991 11.12 19.14 -15.76
C SER A 991 9.73 19.26 -16.42
N TRP A 992 9.14 20.46 -16.45
CA TRP A 992 7.87 20.68 -17.17
C TRP A 992 8.02 20.50 -18.68
N ARG A 993 9.11 20.97 -19.28
CA ARG A 993 9.42 20.78 -20.71
C ARG A 993 9.56 19.30 -21.06
N GLU A 994 10.25 18.53 -20.21
CA GLU A 994 10.36 17.07 -20.35
C GLU A 994 8.98 16.39 -20.27
N GLY A 995 8.16 16.76 -19.28
CA GLY A 995 6.81 16.23 -19.11
C GLY A 995 5.93 16.47 -20.34
N VAL A 996 5.88 17.71 -20.84
CA VAL A 996 5.12 18.05 -22.06
C VAL A 996 5.67 17.33 -23.29
N LYS A 997 6.99 17.19 -23.42
CA LYS A 997 7.60 16.43 -24.53
C LYS A 997 7.13 14.98 -24.52
N GLY A 998 7.01 14.36 -23.33
CA GLY A 998 6.41 13.03 -23.17
C GLY A 998 4.97 12.99 -23.68
N TRP A 999 4.15 13.98 -23.33
CA TRP A 999 2.76 14.09 -23.79
C TRP A 999 2.60 14.31 -25.29
N VAL A 1000 3.52 15.03 -25.93
CA VAL A 1000 3.53 15.19 -27.42
C VAL A 1000 3.73 13.85 -28.13
N GLY A 1001 4.49 12.92 -27.53
CA GLY A 1001 4.71 11.58 -28.06
C GLY A 1001 3.53 10.63 -27.93
N VAL A 1002 2.52 10.98 -27.13
CA VAL A 1002 1.33 10.14 -26.89
C VAL A 1002 0.45 10.03 -28.14
N ARG A 1003 -0.12 8.86 -28.39
CA ARG A 1003 -1.08 8.65 -29.49
C ARG A 1003 -2.46 9.21 -29.14
N TRP A 1004 -3.08 9.85 -30.15
CA TRP A 1004 -4.39 10.48 -30.05
C TRP A 1004 -5.43 9.81 -30.99
N GLU A 1005 -5.06 8.69 -31.60
CA GLU A 1005 -5.87 7.98 -32.60
C GLU A 1005 -6.16 6.55 -32.18
#